data_a310cdeceef16bd338f2f5f72ea2078f
#
_entry.id   a310cdeceef16bd338f2f5f72ea2078f
#
_cell.length_a   1.000
_cell.length_b   1.000
_cell.length_c   1.000
_cell.angle_alpha   90.00
_cell.angle_beta   90.00
_cell.angle_gamma   90.00
#
_symmetry.space_group_name_H-M   'P 1'
#
loop_
_entity.id
_entity.type
_entity.pdbx_description
1 polymer ?
#
loop_
_entity_poly.entity_id
_entity_poly.type
_entity_poly.pdbx_seq_one_letter_code
_entity_poly.pdbx_strand_id
1 'polypeptide(L)'
;MSEIPGTASGVVWQSSAPGSIYDYIKVASFSIGPDGLVDQWSRRAAELFGVTADQVRGKDPVQAFLPAELRSRAYRKVAEILDGKEWTGLVPFRAPGGEHAHGMAEIYVMPSEAGDGRLGALCIVVDVRALRSIESDLAASQAIFGQSPFGFLLFGTDLTVQRANRRFAAVFGGVAEEHRGRTVYDYLSRPEAERMDAALRRVLETGESVTDLQITGTAPRSSDRRQWSINLYRVHGGSGRPVGVAGLGTDVTRRHSAAREAASARRNLAILNEASARIGNSLDLETTARELLDVAVPGFCDLASVDLYQSLLTGDEAPPGQYGSAHAESYGGGSAELRRVAFASAVSDAPLVTTPDCVPAGSAPAAVGEVHRFPFNSPCAGALRTASVRTIPGGEGSLLQSTLAVPMVAHDTVVGLVQFARAKGSEPFGERDRALAVELAARAAVCIDNARLYRREHERALILQRSLLPPGDPEAAGLDIACRYLPGTTTTEVGGDWFDVIELPGHRTALVVGDVMGRGLRAAVAMGELRTAVRTLALLDLEPAEVLSALDEIARGLGGPGTPSQLRRSGASAAPPRPGSSREADLSEVYLATCVYAVYDPVTRRCTFANAGHLPPALVEPGEEALLLDVPPGMPLGVGGEPFEEVQVELPEGSLLALYTDGLVESRDHPLDEGLHAFRTALTDPGRVLEDVCDHVLNSLDTRHGEDDIALLMARIQGLPAEAVGDWRLPREPRSVGRARELTRAQLVAWDLEALVDTVELLVSELVTNALRYGEGEIRLRLLRDRTLVCEVWDAGLVQPRRRRARDTDEGGRGLQLVGLLSAGWGSRRTPRGKTVWFELGLPDGEPSEPTVDQLLSMF
;
A
#
# COMPACT_ATOMS: atom_id res chain seq x y z
N MET A 1 -48.17 -102.96 -8.68
CA MET A 1 -49.62 -102.81 -8.96
C MET A 1 -50.39 -102.83 -7.68
N SER A 2 -50.84 -101.72 -7.29
CA SER A 2 -52.22 -101.29 -7.02
C SER A 2 -52.22 -99.83 -6.48
N GLU A 3 -52.99 -99.10 -7.15
CA GLU A 3 -53.28 -97.69 -6.97
C GLU A 3 -53.90 -97.38 -5.63
N ILE A 4 -53.46 -96.32 -5.04
CA ILE A 4 -54.24 -95.62 -4.03
C ILE A 4 -54.77 -94.36 -4.69
N PRO A 5 -56.15 -94.22 -4.76
CA PRO A 5 -56.75 -93.05 -5.32
C PRO A 5 -56.94 -91.98 -4.21
N GLY A 6 -56.63 -90.85 -4.51
CA GLY A 6 -56.93 -89.66 -3.66
C GLY A 6 -56.17 -88.41 -4.08
N THR A 7 -56.61 -87.88 -5.23
CA THR A 7 -56.18 -86.56 -5.71
C THR A 7 -56.70 -85.44 -4.78
N ALA A 8 -55.86 -84.77 -4.06
CA ALA A 8 -56.07 -83.44 -3.60
C ALA A 8 -55.07 -82.53 -4.28
N SER A 9 -55.59 -81.57 -4.94
CA SER A 9 -55.00 -80.51 -5.79
C SER A 9 -53.66 -79.95 -5.34
N GLY A 10 -52.70 -80.01 -6.21
CA GLY A 10 -51.85 -78.93 -6.62
C GLY A 10 -51.02 -78.21 -5.60
N VAL A 11 -50.36 -78.95 -4.68
CA VAL A 11 -49.26 -78.33 -3.94
C VAL A 11 -47.97 -78.86 -4.58
N VAL A 12 -47.35 -77.97 -5.43
CA VAL A 12 -46.03 -78.23 -5.95
C VAL A 12 -44.99 -78.08 -4.81
N TRP A 13 -44.40 -79.16 -4.36
CA TRP A 13 -43.34 -79.17 -3.39
C TRP A 13 -42.12 -78.51 -4.03
N GLN A 14 -41.84 -77.30 -3.68
CA GLN A 14 -40.59 -76.62 -4.07
C GLN A 14 -39.58 -76.80 -2.95
N SER A 15 -38.38 -77.30 -3.24
CA SER A 15 -37.30 -77.29 -2.33
C SER A 15 -36.94 -75.83 -1.95
N SER A 16 -36.70 -75.56 -0.73
CA SER A 16 -36.23 -74.21 -0.28
C SER A 16 -35.00 -73.84 -1.09
N ALA A 17 -35.01 -72.58 -1.56
CA ALA A 17 -33.89 -72.02 -2.31
C ALA A 17 -32.59 -72.04 -1.43
N PRO A 18 -31.45 -72.38 -2.01
CA PRO A 18 -30.17 -72.23 -1.28
C PRO A 18 -30.03 -70.85 -0.64
N GLY A 19 -29.64 -70.82 0.65
CA GLY A 19 -29.55 -69.57 1.43
C GLY A 19 -30.85 -69.16 2.16
N SER A 20 -31.86 -70.10 2.19
CA SER A 20 -33.04 -69.85 3.04
C SER A 20 -32.67 -69.97 4.50
N ILE A 21 -33.50 -69.31 5.42
CA ILE A 21 -33.29 -69.34 6.86
C ILE A 21 -33.13 -70.79 7.38
N TYR A 22 -33.75 -71.81 6.72
CA TYR A 22 -33.62 -73.18 7.06
C TYR A 22 -32.26 -73.77 6.79
N ASP A 23 -31.48 -73.21 5.85
CA ASP A 23 -30.09 -73.68 5.60
C ASP A 23 -29.14 -73.13 6.70
N TYR A 24 -29.49 -72.03 7.30
CA TYR A 24 -28.69 -71.48 8.41
C TYR A 24 -29.00 -72.14 9.73
N ILE A 25 -30.26 -72.54 9.99
CA ILE A 25 -30.67 -73.13 11.28
C ILE A 25 -30.15 -74.56 11.40
N LYS A 26 -29.81 -75.23 10.29
CA LYS A 26 -29.30 -76.61 10.27
C LYS A 26 -30.02 -77.57 11.22
N VAL A 27 -31.36 -77.68 11.04
CA VAL A 27 -32.19 -78.56 11.86
C VAL A 27 -31.83 -80.02 11.58
N ALA A 28 -31.43 -80.73 12.61
CA ALA A 28 -31.17 -82.14 12.58
C ALA A 28 -32.37 -82.89 13.18
N SER A 29 -32.67 -84.07 12.71
CA SER A 29 -33.72 -84.95 13.28
C SER A 29 -33.27 -86.41 13.33
N PHE A 30 -33.78 -87.10 14.32
CA PHE A 30 -33.62 -88.46 14.46
C PHE A 30 -34.83 -89.10 15.26
N SER A 31 -35.09 -90.38 15.08
CA SER A 31 -36.11 -91.07 15.89
C SER A 31 -35.49 -92.12 16.81
N ILE A 32 -36.21 -92.26 17.93
CA ILE A 32 -35.87 -93.29 18.93
C ILE A 32 -37.06 -94.26 18.88
N GLY A 33 -36.79 -95.54 18.73
CA GLY A 33 -37.81 -96.57 18.75
C GLY A 33 -38.40 -96.86 20.15
N PRO A 34 -39.51 -97.71 20.28
CA PRO A 34 -40.09 -98.06 21.55
C PRO A 34 -39.10 -98.81 22.48
N ASP A 35 -38.01 -99.36 21.95
CA ASP A 35 -36.90 -100.05 22.65
C ASP A 35 -35.86 -99.06 23.20
N GLY A 36 -36.06 -97.78 22.98
CA GLY A 36 -35.10 -96.70 23.42
C GLY A 36 -33.86 -96.59 22.56
N LEU A 37 -33.82 -97.25 21.38
CA LEU A 37 -32.68 -97.22 20.48
C LEU A 37 -32.93 -96.29 19.29
N VAL A 38 -31.89 -95.77 18.66
CA VAL A 38 -32.02 -94.91 17.45
C VAL A 38 -32.55 -95.76 16.26
N ASP A 39 -33.70 -95.42 15.74
CA ASP A 39 -34.35 -96.08 14.57
C ASP A 39 -33.97 -95.34 13.23
N GLN A 40 -34.18 -94.04 13.19
CA GLN A 40 -33.92 -93.22 12.00
C GLN A 40 -32.89 -92.10 12.37
N TRP A 41 -32.06 -91.74 11.40
CA TRP A 41 -31.01 -90.74 11.57
C TRP A 41 -30.89 -89.89 10.30
N SER A 42 -31.19 -88.61 10.41
CA SER A 42 -31.13 -87.69 9.27
C SER A 42 -29.70 -87.40 8.88
N ARG A 43 -29.48 -86.99 7.65
CA ARG A 43 -28.20 -86.49 7.15
C ARG A 43 -27.65 -85.36 7.99
N ARG A 44 -28.55 -84.47 8.38
CA ARG A 44 -28.19 -83.28 9.25
C ARG A 44 -27.82 -83.75 10.65
N ALA A 45 -28.39 -84.80 11.16
CA ALA A 45 -27.95 -85.41 12.42
C ALA A 45 -26.55 -85.99 12.29
N ALA A 46 -26.28 -86.65 11.14
CA ALA A 46 -24.92 -87.17 10.87
C ALA A 46 -23.88 -85.98 10.81
N GLU A 47 -24.23 -84.87 10.17
CA GLU A 47 -23.38 -83.71 10.11
C GLU A 47 -23.19 -83.01 11.49
N LEU A 48 -24.26 -82.98 12.29
CA LEU A 48 -24.20 -82.28 13.63
C LEU A 48 -23.43 -83.09 14.64
N PHE A 49 -23.69 -84.38 14.70
CA PHE A 49 -23.09 -85.33 15.67
C PHE A 49 -21.84 -86.02 15.16
N GLY A 50 -21.50 -85.87 13.90
CA GLY A 50 -20.27 -86.42 13.26
C GLY A 50 -20.26 -87.92 13.14
N VAL A 51 -21.44 -88.60 13.13
CA VAL A 51 -21.57 -90.02 13.06
C VAL A 51 -22.63 -90.42 12.01
N THR A 52 -22.36 -91.40 11.20
CA THR A 52 -23.27 -91.82 10.14
C THR A 52 -24.43 -92.67 10.67
N ALA A 53 -25.53 -92.76 9.92
CA ALA A 53 -26.74 -93.49 10.29
C ALA A 53 -26.40 -94.95 10.63
N ASP A 54 -25.47 -95.61 9.84
CA ASP A 54 -25.07 -97.03 10.06
C ASP A 54 -24.28 -97.23 11.36
N GLN A 55 -23.64 -96.16 11.84
CA GLN A 55 -22.89 -96.25 13.10
C GLN A 55 -23.75 -96.06 14.36
N VAL A 56 -24.97 -95.52 14.18
CA VAL A 56 -25.82 -95.11 15.30
C VAL A 56 -27.12 -95.86 15.41
N ARG A 57 -27.64 -96.44 14.29
CA ARG A 57 -28.88 -97.24 14.29
C ARG A 57 -28.73 -98.43 15.23
N GLY A 58 -29.80 -98.66 16.02
CA GLY A 58 -29.85 -99.70 17.03
C GLY A 58 -28.95 -99.49 18.25
N LYS A 59 -28.38 -98.27 18.38
CA LYS A 59 -27.62 -97.89 19.57
C LYS A 59 -28.42 -96.91 20.46
N ASP A 60 -28.10 -97.03 21.75
CA ASP A 60 -28.67 -96.09 22.77
C ASP A 60 -28.12 -94.67 22.59
N PRO A 61 -28.98 -93.66 22.24
CA PRO A 61 -28.53 -92.29 21.99
C PRO A 61 -28.02 -91.60 23.26
N VAL A 62 -28.46 -92.02 24.41
CA VAL A 62 -28.02 -91.44 25.71
C VAL A 62 -26.57 -91.90 25.96
N GLN A 63 -26.24 -93.14 25.74
CA GLN A 63 -24.83 -93.62 25.83
C GLN A 63 -23.91 -93.04 24.79
N ALA A 64 -24.41 -92.98 23.56
CA ALA A 64 -23.60 -92.54 22.40
C ALA A 64 -23.21 -91.07 22.47
N PHE A 65 -24.11 -90.17 22.86
CA PHE A 65 -23.96 -88.72 22.66
C PHE A 65 -23.85 -87.90 23.99
N LEU A 66 -24.31 -88.50 25.16
CA LEU A 66 -24.34 -87.68 26.42
C LEU A 66 -23.17 -88.03 27.30
N PRO A 67 -22.61 -87.03 27.98
CA PRO A 67 -21.63 -87.19 29.05
C PRO A 67 -22.18 -88.11 30.13
N ALA A 68 -21.30 -88.97 30.72
CA ALA A 68 -21.69 -89.92 31.76
C ALA A 68 -22.51 -89.33 32.93
N GLU A 69 -22.20 -88.10 33.32
CA GLU A 69 -22.87 -87.35 34.44
C GLU A 69 -24.35 -87.07 34.18
N LEU A 70 -24.74 -86.97 32.97
CA LEU A 70 -26.12 -86.57 32.58
C LEU A 70 -26.95 -87.82 32.16
N ARG A 71 -26.39 -89.01 31.93
CA ARG A 71 -27.07 -90.21 31.48
C ARG A 71 -28.23 -90.58 32.37
N SER A 72 -28.06 -90.58 33.65
CA SER A 72 -29.12 -91.02 34.58
C SER A 72 -30.37 -90.12 34.50
N ARG A 73 -30.16 -88.81 34.29
CA ARG A 73 -31.24 -87.81 34.06
C ARG A 73 -31.86 -87.98 32.71
N ALA A 74 -31.08 -88.24 31.68
CA ALA A 74 -31.56 -88.44 30.33
C ALA A 74 -32.42 -89.70 30.18
N TYR A 75 -32.02 -90.78 30.81
CA TYR A 75 -32.84 -92.05 30.79
C TYR A 75 -34.21 -91.84 31.49
N ARG A 76 -34.25 -91.08 32.51
CA ARG A 76 -35.58 -90.77 33.11
C ARG A 76 -36.42 -89.96 32.16
N LYS A 77 -35.81 -89.03 31.44
CA LYS A 77 -36.55 -88.27 30.48
C LYS A 77 -36.97 -89.05 29.21
N VAL A 78 -36.12 -89.86 28.73
CA VAL A 78 -36.51 -90.80 27.61
C VAL A 78 -37.67 -91.70 28.05
N ALA A 79 -37.71 -92.22 29.27
CA ALA A 79 -38.78 -92.96 29.80
C ALA A 79 -40.13 -92.17 29.86
N GLU A 80 -40.08 -90.93 30.36
CA GLU A 80 -41.18 -89.99 30.38
C GLU A 80 -41.69 -89.72 28.88
N ILE A 81 -40.81 -89.60 27.91
CA ILE A 81 -41.22 -89.32 26.51
C ILE A 81 -41.84 -90.58 25.91
N LEU A 82 -41.31 -91.74 26.10
CA LEU A 82 -41.88 -93.05 25.63
C LEU A 82 -43.19 -93.32 26.33
N ASP A 83 -43.46 -92.66 27.48
CA ASP A 83 -44.76 -92.66 28.16
C ASP A 83 -45.73 -91.57 27.65
N GLY A 84 -45.40 -90.93 26.54
CA GLY A 84 -46.26 -90.01 25.84
C GLY A 84 -46.09 -88.47 26.20
N LYS A 85 -45.07 -88.12 26.95
CA LYS A 85 -44.77 -86.66 27.30
C LYS A 85 -43.81 -85.99 26.31
N GLU A 86 -44.11 -84.75 25.86
CA GLU A 86 -43.23 -83.98 25.09
C GLU A 86 -42.14 -83.34 25.99
N TRP A 87 -40.95 -83.11 25.46
CA TRP A 87 -39.89 -82.44 26.21
C TRP A 87 -39.08 -81.52 25.31
N THR A 88 -38.72 -80.38 25.80
CA THR A 88 -37.76 -79.39 25.17
C THR A 88 -36.71 -79.02 26.16
N GLY A 89 -35.49 -78.98 25.73
CA GLY A 89 -34.38 -78.51 26.54
C GLY A 89 -33.03 -78.47 25.89
N LEU A 90 -32.12 -77.79 26.59
CA LEU A 90 -30.72 -77.66 26.15
C LEU A 90 -29.94 -78.88 26.64
N VAL A 91 -29.32 -79.57 25.71
CA VAL A 91 -28.56 -80.78 25.99
C VAL A 91 -27.13 -80.65 25.46
N PRO A 92 -26.09 -80.81 26.32
CA PRO A 92 -24.72 -80.94 25.85
C PRO A 92 -24.51 -82.23 25.16
N PHE A 93 -23.88 -82.20 24.01
CA PHE A 93 -23.51 -83.45 23.26
C PHE A 93 -22.02 -83.39 22.88
N ARG A 94 -21.48 -84.59 22.58
CA ARG A 94 -20.12 -84.74 22.04
C ARG A 94 -20.11 -84.33 20.57
N ALA A 95 -19.36 -83.32 20.24
CA ALA A 95 -19.14 -82.95 18.85
C ALA A 95 -17.97 -83.70 18.27
N PRO A 96 -17.97 -83.95 16.91
CA PRO A 96 -16.86 -84.56 16.26
C PRO A 96 -15.58 -83.76 16.43
N GLY A 97 -14.52 -84.31 16.98
CA GLY A 97 -13.27 -83.62 17.05
C GLY A 97 -12.38 -83.85 18.28
N GLY A 98 -12.72 -84.79 19.19
CA GLY A 98 -11.87 -85.18 20.33
C GLY A 98 -12.54 -85.22 21.69
N GLU A 99 -11.83 -85.71 22.70
CA GLU A 99 -12.36 -86.03 24.06
C GLU A 99 -12.92 -84.83 24.81
N HIS A 100 -12.68 -83.55 24.35
CA HIS A 100 -13.10 -82.35 25.02
C HIS A 100 -14.04 -81.42 24.24
N ALA A 101 -14.47 -81.81 23.07
CA ALA A 101 -15.36 -80.99 22.24
C ALA A 101 -16.84 -81.28 22.62
N HIS A 102 -17.41 -80.39 23.44
CA HIS A 102 -18.82 -80.42 23.78
C HIS A 102 -19.57 -79.30 22.98
N GLY A 103 -20.60 -79.74 22.22
CA GLY A 103 -21.59 -78.80 21.68
C GLY A 103 -22.80 -78.67 22.61
N MET A 104 -23.56 -77.65 22.41
CA MET A 104 -24.87 -77.44 23.02
C MET A 104 -25.91 -77.45 21.94
N ALA A 105 -26.91 -78.28 22.09
CA ALA A 105 -28.07 -78.37 21.20
C ALA A 105 -29.36 -78.11 21.96
N GLU A 106 -30.29 -77.47 21.32
CA GLU A 106 -31.70 -77.44 21.76
C GLU A 106 -32.40 -78.59 21.10
N ILE A 107 -32.97 -79.39 21.92
CA ILE A 107 -33.66 -80.58 21.45
C ILE A 107 -35.12 -80.48 21.80
N TYR A 108 -35.97 -80.66 20.81
CA TYR A 108 -37.41 -80.77 20.97
C TYR A 108 -37.75 -82.25 20.66
N VAL A 109 -38.39 -82.91 21.61
CA VAL A 109 -38.71 -84.36 21.53
C VAL A 109 -40.25 -84.53 21.65
N MET A 110 -40.78 -85.22 20.63
CA MET A 110 -42.23 -85.50 20.57
C MET A 110 -42.39 -87.02 20.55
N PRO A 111 -43.46 -87.59 21.26
CA PRO A 111 -43.84 -88.91 21.09
C PRO A 111 -44.27 -89.23 19.67
N SER A 112 -43.92 -90.32 19.10
CA SER A 112 -44.25 -90.72 17.72
C SER A 112 -44.69 -92.20 17.75
N GLU A 113 -45.87 -92.55 17.15
CA GLU A 113 -46.27 -93.91 17.06
C GLU A 113 -45.44 -94.70 16.08
N ALA A 114 -44.88 -95.83 16.50
CA ALA A 114 -44.22 -96.71 15.67
C ALA A 114 -45.24 -97.60 14.96
N GLY A 115 -44.92 -98.24 13.83
CA GLY A 115 -45.89 -99.06 13.06
C GLY A 115 -46.42 -100.23 13.75
N ASP A 116 -46.08 -100.56 15.02
CA ASP A 116 -46.58 -101.64 15.87
C ASP A 116 -47.48 -101.10 17.00
N GLY A 117 -47.86 -99.81 17.02
CA GLY A 117 -48.67 -99.20 18.07
C GLY A 117 -47.95 -98.86 19.31
N ARG A 118 -46.65 -99.02 19.39
CA ARG A 118 -45.84 -98.60 20.54
C ARG A 118 -45.33 -97.18 20.29
N LEU A 119 -45.14 -96.36 21.39
CA LEU A 119 -44.64 -95.04 21.30
C LEU A 119 -43.07 -95.02 21.23
N GLY A 120 -42.56 -94.44 20.19
CA GLY A 120 -41.20 -94.04 20.04
C GLY A 120 -41.11 -92.51 20.25
N ALA A 121 -40.02 -91.82 19.85
CA ALA A 121 -39.86 -90.45 19.93
C ALA A 121 -39.19 -89.88 18.67
N LEU A 122 -39.66 -88.75 18.20
CA LEU A 122 -39.02 -87.90 17.19
C LEU A 122 -38.29 -86.76 17.90
N CYS A 123 -37.01 -86.76 17.60
CA CYS A 123 -36.09 -85.70 18.16
C CYS A 123 -35.72 -84.69 17.08
N ILE A 124 -36.06 -83.47 17.26
CA ILE A 124 -35.64 -82.33 16.45
C ILE A 124 -34.51 -81.60 17.21
N VAL A 125 -33.36 -81.43 16.57
CA VAL A 125 -32.13 -80.89 17.20
C VAL A 125 -31.61 -79.70 16.43
N VAL A 126 -31.29 -78.61 17.15
CA VAL A 126 -30.68 -77.42 16.60
C VAL A 126 -29.42 -77.03 17.38
N ASP A 127 -28.33 -76.74 16.69
CA ASP A 127 -27.09 -76.23 17.33
C ASP A 127 -27.30 -74.80 17.87
N VAL A 128 -27.16 -74.63 19.18
CA VAL A 128 -27.34 -73.36 19.89
C VAL A 128 -26.42 -72.25 19.32
N ARG A 129 -25.23 -72.59 18.82
CA ARG A 129 -24.31 -71.63 18.23
C ARG A 129 -24.89 -71.01 16.96
N ALA A 130 -25.60 -71.82 16.12
CA ALA A 130 -26.24 -71.31 14.93
C ALA A 130 -27.39 -70.34 15.27
N LEU A 131 -28.19 -70.65 16.28
CA LEU A 131 -29.23 -69.78 16.78
C LEU A 131 -28.71 -68.44 17.32
N ARG A 132 -27.63 -68.52 18.16
CA ARG A 132 -27.00 -67.27 18.68
C ARG A 132 -26.36 -66.41 17.62
N SER A 133 -25.81 -67.03 16.57
CA SER A 133 -25.29 -66.29 15.43
C SER A 133 -26.37 -65.46 14.75
N ILE A 134 -27.54 -66.10 14.47
CA ILE A 134 -28.70 -65.47 13.87
C ILE A 134 -29.26 -64.34 14.77
N GLU A 135 -29.39 -64.62 16.07
CA GLU A 135 -29.84 -63.65 17.02
C GLU A 135 -28.88 -62.43 17.07
N SER A 136 -27.56 -62.73 17.13
CA SER A 136 -26.51 -61.65 17.09
C SER A 136 -26.58 -60.86 15.80
N ASP A 137 -26.67 -61.49 14.64
CA ASP A 137 -26.73 -60.83 13.33
C ASP A 137 -27.98 -59.98 13.19
N LEU A 138 -29.12 -60.52 13.70
CA LEU A 138 -30.38 -59.77 13.71
C LEU A 138 -30.31 -58.58 14.67
N ALA A 139 -29.77 -58.77 15.85
CA ALA A 139 -29.60 -57.71 16.85
C ALA A 139 -28.63 -56.60 16.32
N ALA A 140 -27.53 -57.02 15.70
CA ALA A 140 -26.61 -56.10 15.09
C ALA A 140 -27.25 -55.30 13.95
N SER A 141 -27.98 -55.98 13.07
CA SER A 141 -28.74 -55.34 11.98
C SER A 141 -29.77 -54.36 12.49
N GLN A 142 -30.52 -54.73 13.55
CA GLN A 142 -31.49 -53.84 14.20
C GLN A 142 -30.81 -52.65 14.88
N ALA A 143 -29.68 -52.87 15.52
CA ALA A 143 -28.93 -51.81 16.16
C ALA A 143 -28.39 -50.82 15.11
N ILE A 144 -27.76 -51.29 14.03
CA ILE A 144 -27.29 -50.48 12.92
C ILE A 144 -28.44 -49.66 12.29
N PHE A 145 -29.56 -50.30 11.99
CA PHE A 145 -30.71 -49.60 11.45
C PHE A 145 -31.34 -48.58 12.39
N GLY A 146 -31.52 -48.93 13.65
CA GLY A 146 -32.21 -48.09 14.64
C GLY A 146 -31.39 -46.96 15.22
N GLN A 147 -30.07 -47.20 15.47
CA GLN A 147 -29.16 -46.28 16.10
C GLN A 147 -28.28 -45.48 15.15
N SER A 148 -28.37 -45.75 13.84
CA SER A 148 -27.59 -45.01 12.81
C SER A 148 -27.81 -43.51 12.89
N PRO A 149 -26.76 -42.71 12.77
CA PRO A 149 -26.86 -41.27 12.63
C PRO A 149 -27.46 -40.83 11.28
N PHE A 150 -27.53 -41.77 10.32
CA PHE A 150 -28.09 -41.57 9.01
C PHE A 150 -29.61 -41.87 8.97
N GLY A 151 -30.36 -41.13 8.18
CA GLY A 151 -31.75 -41.46 7.89
C GLY A 151 -31.79 -42.66 6.95
N PHE A 152 -32.36 -43.80 7.39
CA PHE A 152 -32.53 -45.00 6.58
C PHE A 152 -33.97 -45.15 6.17
N LEU A 153 -34.16 -45.44 4.88
CA LEU A 153 -35.43 -45.89 4.29
C LEU A 153 -35.21 -47.19 3.51
N LEU A 154 -36.11 -48.11 3.65
CA LEU A 154 -36.21 -49.27 2.77
C LEU A 154 -37.47 -49.14 1.92
N PHE A 155 -37.31 -49.05 0.62
CA PHE A 155 -38.38 -49.02 -0.36
C PHE A 155 -38.64 -50.42 -0.88
N GLY A 156 -39.88 -50.82 -1.05
CA GLY A 156 -40.27 -52.03 -1.72
C GLY A 156 -40.04 -51.95 -3.24
N THR A 157 -40.37 -53.04 -3.94
CA THR A 157 -40.33 -53.08 -5.40
C THR A 157 -41.39 -52.21 -6.05
N ASP A 158 -42.38 -51.80 -5.29
CA ASP A 158 -43.42 -50.82 -5.67
C ASP A 158 -43.02 -49.38 -5.37
N LEU A 159 -41.79 -49.15 -4.89
CA LEU A 159 -41.20 -47.86 -4.47
C LEU A 159 -41.94 -47.20 -3.32
N THR A 160 -42.74 -47.97 -2.56
CA THR A 160 -43.26 -47.50 -1.28
C THR A 160 -42.32 -47.77 -0.13
N VAL A 161 -42.33 -46.92 0.87
CA VAL A 161 -41.53 -47.12 2.08
C VAL A 161 -42.03 -48.35 2.86
N GLN A 162 -41.19 -49.35 2.99
CA GLN A 162 -41.45 -50.55 3.79
C GLN A 162 -40.98 -50.37 5.25
N ARG A 163 -39.83 -49.70 5.43
CA ARG A 163 -39.26 -49.40 6.77
C ARG A 163 -38.54 -48.07 6.75
N ALA A 164 -38.68 -47.36 7.81
CA ALA A 164 -37.92 -46.16 8.17
C ALA A 164 -37.22 -46.33 9.48
N ASN A 165 -36.10 -45.72 9.72
CA ASN A 165 -35.45 -45.73 11.03
C ASN A 165 -35.85 -44.49 11.83
N ARG A 166 -35.50 -44.54 13.15
CA ARG A 166 -35.81 -43.44 14.07
C ARG A 166 -35.21 -42.11 13.62
N ARG A 167 -34.03 -42.14 13.01
CA ARG A 167 -33.36 -40.90 12.53
C ARG A 167 -34.12 -40.22 11.40
N PHE A 168 -34.62 -40.97 10.46
CA PHE A 168 -35.50 -40.49 9.38
C PHE A 168 -36.75 -39.86 9.98
N ALA A 169 -37.43 -40.58 10.84
CA ALA A 169 -38.65 -40.12 11.51
C ALA A 169 -38.41 -38.84 12.32
N ALA A 170 -37.29 -38.72 12.99
CA ALA A 170 -36.92 -37.50 13.70
C ALA A 170 -36.77 -36.25 12.79
N VAL A 171 -36.40 -36.42 11.53
CA VAL A 171 -36.26 -35.34 10.55
C VAL A 171 -37.58 -35.00 9.90
N PHE A 172 -38.34 -36.00 9.47
CA PHE A 172 -39.58 -35.85 8.71
C PHE A 172 -40.84 -35.86 9.57
N GLY A 173 -40.70 -36.08 10.89
CA GLY A 173 -41.84 -36.09 11.83
C GLY A 173 -42.52 -37.45 11.94
N GLY A 174 -43.29 -37.66 13.04
CA GLY A 174 -44.02 -38.92 13.28
C GLY A 174 -43.13 -40.01 13.92
N VAL A 175 -43.68 -41.21 13.94
CA VAL A 175 -42.94 -42.42 14.36
C VAL A 175 -42.57 -43.23 13.09
N ALA A 176 -41.58 -44.09 13.22
CA ALA A 176 -41.00 -44.83 12.09
C ALA A 176 -42.03 -45.66 11.33
N GLU A 177 -43.03 -46.17 12.01
CA GLU A 177 -44.13 -47.01 11.48
C GLU A 177 -45.11 -46.21 10.60
N GLU A 178 -45.31 -44.91 10.87
CA GLU A 178 -46.24 -44.04 10.14
C GLU A 178 -45.70 -43.71 8.71
N HIS A 179 -44.45 -43.99 8.45
CA HIS A 179 -43.88 -43.78 7.12
C HIS A 179 -44.10 -44.91 6.15
N ARG A 180 -44.57 -46.07 6.66
CA ARG A 180 -44.87 -47.27 5.84
C ARG A 180 -45.97 -47.00 4.80
N GLY A 181 -45.74 -47.39 3.56
CA GLY A 181 -46.65 -47.19 2.45
C GLY A 181 -46.60 -45.81 1.78
N ARG A 182 -45.82 -44.85 2.34
CA ARG A 182 -45.61 -43.54 1.74
C ARG A 182 -44.61 -43.63 0.57
N THR A 183 -44.62 -42.61 -0.28
CA THR A 183 -43.77 -42.47 -1.44
C THR A 183 -42.85 -41.27 -1.28
N VAL A 184 -41.86 -41.06 -2.15
CA VAL A 184 -40.96 -39.90 -2.14
C VAL A 184 -41.71 -38.56 -2.32
N TYR A 185 -42.89 -38.60 -2.96
CA TYR A 185 -43.77 -37.46 -3.20
C TYR A 185 -44.41 -36.92 -1.91
N ASP A 186 -44.46 -37.71 -0.85
CA ASP A 186 -44.95 -37.29 0.47
C ASP A 186 -43.96 -36.49 1.26
N TYR A 187 -42.67 -36.46 0.84
CA TYR A 187 -41.56 -35.84 1.57
C TYR A 187 -40.91 -34.69 0.81
N LEU A 188 -40.94 -34.71 -0.52
CA LEU A 188 -40.17 -33.81 -1.38
C LEU A 188 -41.09 -32.98 -2.29
N SER A 189 -40.59 -31.81 -2.70
CA SER A 189 -41.25 -31.03 -3.75
C SER A 189 -41.25 -31.85 -5.06
N ARG A 190 -42.23 -31.60 -5.91
CA ARG A 190 -42.47 -32.40 -7.14
C ARG A 190 -41.21 -32.58 -7.99
N PRO A 191 -40.38 -31.54 -8.30
CA PRO A 191 -39.15 -31.71 -9.09
C PRO A 191 -38.14 -32.62 -8.40
N GLU A 192 -37.96 -32.50 -7.09
CA GLU A 192 -37.01 -33.30 -6.33
C GLU A 192 -37.52 -34.74 -6.12
N ALA A 193 -38.83 -34.93 -5.98
CA ALA A 193 -39.46 -36.22 -5.90
C ALA A 193 -39.31 -36.99 -7.21
N GLU A 194 -39.51 -36.35 -8.37
CA GLU A 194 -39.32 -36.94 -9.70
C GLU A 194 -37.85 -37.38 -9.89
N ARG A 195 -36.88 -36.59 -9.46
CA ARG A 195 -35.46 -36.94 -9.48
C ARG A 195 -35.14 -38.17 -8.61
N MET A 196 -35.72 -38.21 -7.42
CA MET A 196 -35.52 -39.30 -6.48
C MET A 196 -36.18 -40.58 -6.95
N ASP A 197 -37.43 -40.50 -7.50
CA ASP A 197 -38.16 -41.62 -8.04
C ASP A 197 -37.42 -42.24 -9.24
N ALA A 198 -36.92 -41.42 -10.15
CA ALA A 198 -36.10 -41.86 -11.28
C ALA A 198 -34.84 -42.61 -10.83
N ALA A 199 -34.16 -42.11 -9.77
CA ALA A 199 -32.99 -42.74 -9.20
C ALA A 199 -33.33 -44.10 -8.54
N LEU A 200 -34.44 -44.18 -7.81
CA LEU A 200 -34.93 -45.43 -7.20
C LEU A 200 -35.25 -46.49 -8.24
N ARG A 201 -35.99 -46.15 -9.32
CA ARG A 201 -36.26 -47.02 -10.45
C ARG A 201 -35.01 -47.53 -11.11
N ARG A 202 -34.06 -46.64 -11.40
CA ARG A 202 -32.77 -47.01 -11.99
C ARG A 202 -32.03 -48.04 -11.14
N VAL A 203 -31.92 -47.80 -9.83
CA VAL A 203 -31.24 -48.71 -8.90
C VAL A 203 -31.94 -50.07 -8.83
N LEU A 204 -33.30 -50.08 -8.82
CA LEU A 204 -34.07 -51.29 -8.78
C LEU A 204 -33.91 -52.13 -10.05
N GLU A 205 -33.93 -51.49 -11.24
CA GLU A 205 -33.83 -52.13 -12.55
C GLU A 205 -32.41 -52.59 -12.88
N THR A 206 -31.44 -51.71 -12.76
CA THR A 206 -30.07 -51.99 -13.21
C THR A 206 -29.18 -52.64 -12.12
N GLY A 207 -29.51 -52.38 -10.83
CA GLY A 207 -28.68 -52.77 -9.70
C GLY A 207 -27.46 -51.89 -9.44
N GLU A 208 -27.21 -50.90 -10.27
CA GLU A 208 -26.18 -49.92 -10.06
C GLU A 208 -26.54 -49.01 -8.88
N SER A 209 -25.64 -48.87 -7.91
CA SER A 209 -25.88 -47.98 -6.81
C SER A 209 -25.75 -46.50 -7.23
N VAL A 210 -26.63 -45.67 -6.73
CA VAL A 210 -26.54 -44.21 -6.87
C VAL A 210 -25.94 -43.66 -5.59
N THR A 211 -24.82 -42.93 -5.70
CA THR A 211 -24.12 -42.32 -4.57
C THR A 211 -24.15 -40.79 -4.69
N ASP A 212 -24.27 -40.13 -3.56
CA ASP A 212 -24.26 -38.66 -3.44
C ASP A 212 -25.35 -37.93 -4.25
N LEU A 213 -26.53 -38.49 -4.32
CA LEU A 213 -27.66 -37.78 -4.92
C LEU A 213 -28.06 -36.60 -4.03
N GLN A 214 -27.82 -35.40 -4.52
CA GLN A 214 -28.13 -34.16 -3.80
C GLN A 214 -29.64 -33.84 -3.98
N ILE A 215 -30.37 -33.80 -2.89
CA ILE A 215 -31.80 -33.46 -2.82
C ILE A 215 -31.99 -32.26 -1.88
N THR A 216 -32.76 -31.29 -2.34
CA THR A 216 -33.08 -30.10 -1.53
C THR A 216 -34.58 -30.10 -1.20
N GLY A 217 -34.91 -29.79 0.05
CA GLY A 217 -36.31 -29.71 0.47
C GLY A 217 -36.47 -29.06 1.82
N THR A 218 -37.72 -28.90 2.23
CA THR A 218 -38.08 -28.42 3.57
C THR A 218 -38.64 -29.58 4.39
N ALA A 219 -38.12 -29.76 5.61
CA ALA A 219 -38.67 -30.75 6.52
C ALA A 219 -40.08 -30.33 6.98
N PRO A 220 -41.05 -31.27 7.09
CA PRO A 220 -42.35 -30.93 7.65
C PRO A 220 -42.19 -30.32 9.05
N ARG A 221 -42.77 -29.16 9.32
CA ARG A 221 -42.62 -28.37 10.56
C ARG A 221 -41.37 -27.47 10.65
N SER A 222 -40.60 -27.32 9.58
CA SER A 222 -39.52 -26.33 9.51
C SER A 222 -39.68 -25.52 8.21
N SER A 223 -39.48 -24.21 8.30
CA SER A 223 -39.37 -23.34 7.13
C SER A 223 -37.97 -23.40 6.49
N ASP A 224 -37.03 -24.02 7.14
CA ASP A 224 -35.63 -24.06 6.73
C ASP A 224 -35.44 -25.04 5.57
N ARG A 225 -34.93 -24.54 4.52
CA ARG A 225 -34.51 -25.33 3.37
C ARG A 225 -33.26 -26.12 3.73
N ARG A 226 -33.33 -27.43 3.62
CA ARG A 226 -32.23 -28.34 3.93
C ARG A 226 -31.73 -29.05 2.70
N GLN A 227 -30.52 -29.52 2.76
CA GLN A 227 -29.85 -30.26 1.69
C GLN A 227 -29.42 -31.62 2.22
N TRP A 228 -29.83 -32.69 1.49
CA TRP A 228 -29.47 -34.06 1.84
C TRP A 228 -28.63 -34.66 0.73
N SER A 229 -27.59 -35.40 1.12
CA SER A 229 -26.87 -36.34 0.27
C SER A 229 -27.44 -37.75 0.50
N ILE A 230 -27.93 -38.37 -0.57
CA ILE A 230 -28.62 -39.65 -0.52
C ILE A 230 -27.87 -40.72 -1.31
N ASN A 231 -27.64 -41.85 -0.67
CA ASN A 231 -27.08 -43.02 -1.33
C ASN A 231 -28.16 -44.12 -1.45
N LEU A 232 -28.28 -44.76 -2.62
CA LEU A 232 -29.30 -45.76 -2.93
C LEU A 232 -28.60 -47.05 -3.32
N TYR A 233 -29.05 -48.19 -2.69
CA TYR A 233 -28.52 -49.51 -2.93
C TYR A 233 -29.62 -50.51 -3.11
N ARG A 234 -29.52 -51.38 -4.13
CA ARG A 234 -30.48 -52.49 -4.34
C ARG A 234 -30.32 -53.56 -3.27
N VAL A 235 -31.38 -53.97 -2.65
CA VAL A 235 -31.42 -55.04 -1.63
C VAL A 235 -32.00 -56.31 -2.23
N HIS A 236 -31.32 -57.42 -2.00
CA HIS A 236 -31.73 -58.74 -2.48
C HIS A 236 -32.20 -59.58 -1.30
N GLY A 237 -33.23 -60.42 -1.54
CA GLY A 237 -33.67 -61.47 -0.61
C GLY A 237 -32.76 -62.70 -0.67
N GLY A 238 -32.97 -63.65 0.21
CA GLY A 238 -32.24 -64.91 0.25
C GLY A 238 -32.33 -65.76 -1.04
N SER A 239 -33.29 -65.44 -1.89
CA SER A 239 -33.48 -66.11 -3.21
C SER A 239 -32.72 -65.38 -4.35
N GLY A 240 -31.91 -64.34 -4.03
CA GLY A 240 -31.23 -63.51 -5.05
C GLY A 240 -32.16 -62.56 -5.82
N ARG A 241 -33.48 -62.60 -5.57
CA ARG A 241 -34.42 -61.61 -6.19
C ARG A 241 -34.37 -60.27 -5.48
N PRO A 242 -34.48 -59.16 -6.21
CA PRO A 242 -34.55 -57.85 -5.58
C PRO A 242 -35.77 -57.74 -4.70
N VAL A 243 -35.62 -57.28 -3.46
CA VAL A 243 -36.68 -57.06 -2.47
C VAL A 243 -37.04 -55.58 -2.41
N GLY A 244 -36.12 -54.71 -2.87
CA GLY A 244 -36.33 -53.26 -2.84
C GLY A 244 -35.03 -52.46 -2.93
N VAL A 245 -35.09 -51.22 -2.52
CA VAL A 245 -33.95 -50.27 -2.51
C VAL A 245 -33.77 -49.70 -1.09
N ALA A 246 -32.56 -49.78 -0.58
CA ALA A 246 -32.19 -49.08 0.66
C ALA A 246 -31.65 -47.67 0.34
N GLY A 247 -32.25 -46.66 0.97
CA GLY A 247 -31.84 -45.27 0.89
C GLY A 247 -31.20 -44.81 2.21
N LEU A 248 -29.99 -44.24 2.12
CA LEU A 248 -29.29 -43.62 3.22
C LEU A 248 -29.19 -42.11 2.99
N GLY A 249 -29.80 -41.32 3.84
CA GLY A 249 -29.81 -39.85 3.75
C GLY A 249 -29.01 -39.21 4.85
N THR A 250 -28.12 -38.27 4.48
CA THR A 250 -27.35 -37.42 5.39
C THR A 250 -27.70 -35.97 5.18
N ASP A 251 -28.00 -35.25 6.23
CA ASP A 251 -28.16 -33.79 6.21
C ASP A 251 -26.78 -33.12 6.06
N VAL A 252 -26.54 -32.56 4.90
CA VAL A 252 -25.25 -31.86 4.56
C VAL A 252 -25.38 -30.33 4.56
N THR A 253 -26.51 -29.80 5.01
CA THR A 253 -26.80 -28.36 5.04
C THR A 253 -25.70 -27.55 5.72
N ARG A 254 -25.32 -27.93 6.94
CA ARG A 254 -24.26 -27.24 7.71
C ARG A 254 -22.90 -27.36 7.04
N ARG A 255 -22.59 -28.50 6.44
CA ARG A 255 -21.30 -28.72 5.76
C ARG A 255 -21.20 -27.85 4.50
N HIS A 256 -22.28 -27.76 3.73
CA HIS A 256 -22.32 -26.91 2.52
C HIS A 256 -22.31 -25.42 2.87
N SER A 257 -23.04 -24.98 3.90
CA SER A 257 -22.98 -23.59 4.37
C SER A 257 -21.57 -23.24 4.86
N ALA A 258 -20.97 -24.08 5.68
CA ALA A 258 -19.61 -23.86 6.18
C ALA A 258 -18.56 -23.84 5.04
N ALA A 259 -18.71 -24.71 4.03
CA ALA A 259 -17.83 -24.73 2.87
C ALA A 259 -17.98 -23.45 2.03
N ARG A 260 -19.22 -22.98 1.80
CA ARG A 260 -19.48 -21.70 1.11
C ARG A 260 -18.94 -20.52 1.91
N GLU A 261 -19.14 -20.52 3.22
CA GLU A 261 -18.60 -19.50 4.11
C GLU A 261 -17.07 -19.46 4.10
N ALA A 262 -16.43 -20.64 4.15
CA ALA A 262 -14.98 -20.74 4.07
C ALA A 262 -14.44 -20.28 2.70
N ALA A 263 -15.13 -20.61 1.61
CA ALA A 263 -14.79 -20.15 0.26
C ALA A 263 -14.93 -18.63 0.11
N SER A 264 -16.02 -18.06 0.66
CA SER A 264 -16.24 -16.61 0.68
C SER A 264 -15.16 -15.91 1.53
N ALA A 265 -14.85 -16.44 2.72
CA ALA A 265 -13.80 -15.89 3.59
C ALA A 265 -12.41 -15.92 2.92
N ARG A 266 -12.08 -17.03 2.23
CA ARG A 266 -10.81 -17.13 1.48
C ARG A 266 -10.74 -16.13 0.34
N ARG A 267 -11.84 -15.93 -0.39
CA ARG A 267 -11.93 -14.93 -1.46
C ARG A 267 -11.73 -13.53 -0.93
N ASN A 268 -12.40 -13.19 0.18
CA ASN A 268 -12.26 -11.89 0.81
C ASN A 268 -10.83 -11.63 1.31
N LEU A 269 -10.18 -12.64 1.91
CA LEU A 269 -8.79 -12.55 2.31
C LEU A 269 -7.84 -12.39 1.11
N ALA A 270 -8.11 -13.06 -0.01
CA ALA A 270 -7.32 -12.89 -1.23
C ALA A 270 -7.41 -11.47 -1.77
N ILE A 271 -8.62 -10.89 -1.80
CA ILE A 271 -8.84 -9.50 -2.23
C ILE A 271 -8.11 -8.53 -1.28
N LEU A 272 -8.19 -8.72 0.04
CA LEU A 272 -7.49 -7.87 1.00
C LEU A 272 -5.96 -7.97 0.88
N ASN A 273 -5.43 -9.16 0.64
CA ASN A 273 -4.00 -9.36 0.41
C ASN A 273 -3.55 -8.67 -0.90
N GLU A 274 -4.33 -8.79 -1.97
CA GLU A 274 -4.07 -8.11 -3.23
C GLU A 274 -4.15 -6.58 -3.06
N ALA A 275 -5.16 -6.09 -2.35
CA ALA A 275 -5.29 -4.69 -1.98
C ALA A 275 -4.05 -4.19 -1.21
N SER A 276 -3.53 -5.04 -0.28
CA SER A 276 -2.34 -4.73 0.50
C SER A 276 -1.06 -4.60 -0.33
N ALA A 277 -0.98 -5.36 -1.41
CA ALA A 277 0.19 -5.38 -2.27
C ALA A 277 0.15 -4.32 -3.37
N ARG A 278 -1.05 -3.87 -3.77
CA ARG A 278 -1.23 -3.00 -4.94
C ARG A 278 -1.65 -1.58 -4.60
N ILE A 279 -2.47 -1.38 -3.56
CA ILE A 279 -2.97 -0.04 -3.20
C ILE A 279 -1.91 0.70 -2.38
N GLY A 280 -1.52 1.89 -2.86
CA GLY A 280 -0.61 2.79 -2.17
C GLY A 280 0.86 2.63 -2.56
N ASN A 281 1.16 1.98 -3.69
CA ASN A 281 2.50 1.94 -4.26
C ASN A 281 2.87 3.26 -4.96
N SER A 282 1.89 4.10 -5.25
CA SER A 282 2.06 5.41 -5.84
C SER A 282 1.65 6.50 -4.86
N LEU A 283 2.35 7.63 -4.90
CA LEU A 283 1.98 8.86 -4.19
C LEU A 283 1.05 9.76 -5.04
N ASP A 284 0.54 9.24 -6.16
CA ASP A 284 -0.45 9.92 -6.96
C ASP A 284 -1.86 9.50 -6.58
N LEU A 285 -2.71 10.49 -6.28
CA LEU A 285 -4.09 10.31 -5.82
C LEU A 285 -4.95 9.57 -6.84
N GLU A 286 -4.83 9.92 -8.13
CA GLU A 286 -5.62 9.32 -9.21
C GLU A 286 -5.17 7.88 -9.51
N THR A 287 -3.87 7.62 -9.40
CA THR A 287 -3.29 6.28 -9.55
C THR A 287 -3.74 5.37 -8.40
N THR A 288 -3.68 5.85 -7.16
CA THR A 288 -4.17 5.10 -6.00
C THR A 288 -5.66 4.77 -6.12
N ALA A 289 -6.47 5.70 -6.62
CA ALA A 289 -7.88 5.45 -6.88
C ALA A 289 -8.10 4.36 -7.95
N ARG A 290 -7.30 4.33 -9.02
CA ARG A 290 -7.32 3.27 -10.05
C ARG A 290 -6.88 1.92 -9.49
N GLU A 291 -5.81 1.87 -8.69
CA GLU A 291 -5.34 0.65 -8.01
C GLU A 291 -6.43 0.01 -7.16
N LEU A 292 -7.23 0.82 -6.43
CA LEU A 292 -8.40 0.32 -5.69
C LEU A 292 -9.40 -0.37 -6.61
N LEU A 293 -9.74 0.28 -7.74
CA LEU A 293 -10.73 -0.26 -8.68
C LEU A 293 -10.23 -1.52 -9.38
N ASP A 294 -8.95 -1.61 -9.72
CA ASP A 294 -8.33 -2.79 -10.33
C ASP A 294 -8.37 -4.02 -9.42
N VAL A 295 -8.30 -3.80 -8.10
CA VAL A 295 -8.45 -4.88 -7.11
C VAL A 295 -9.93 -5.25 -6.93
N ALA A 296 -10.83 -4.27 -6.96
CA ALA A 296 -12.24 -4.51 -6.69
C ALA A 296 -12.99 -5.12 -7.89
N VAL A 297 -12.63 -4.78 -9.12
CA VAL A 297 -13.28 -5.23 -10.36
C VAL A 297 -12.37 -6.22 -11.09
N PRO A 298 -12.83 -7.43 -11.46
CA PRO A 298 -14.17 -7.99 -11.24
C PRO A 298 -14.31 -8.80 -9.93
N GLY A 299 -13.30 -8.90 -9.09
CA GLY A 299 -13.21 -9.85 -7.97
C GLY A 299 -14.28 -9.66 -6.89
N PHE A 300 -14.66 -8.41 -6.61
CA PHE A 300 -15.60 -8.02 -5.58
C PHE A 300 -16.93 -7.49 -6.15
N CYS A 301 -16.86 -6.71 -7.21
CA CYS A 301 -18.02 -6.08 -7.86
C CYS A 301 -17.87 -6.06 -9.37
N ASP A 302 -18.97 -5.76 -10.08
CA ASP A 302 -18.97 -5.70 -11.54
C ASP A 302 -18.62 -4.30 -12.07
N LEU A 303 -18.88 -3.26 -11.27
CA LEU A 303 -18.57 -1.87 -11.57
C LEU A 303 -18.13 -1.16 -10.29
N ALA A 304 -17.23 -0.19 -10.44
CA ALA A 304 -16.87 0.69 -9.34
C ALA A 304 -16.44 2.09 -9.82
N SER A 305 -16.63 3.09 -8.97
CA SER A 305 -16.16 4.47 -9.20
C SER A 305 -15.61 5.07 -7.92
N VAL A 306 -14.62 5.97 -8.07
CA VAL A 306 -14.06 6.76 -6.98
C VAL A 306 -14.26 8.23 -7.27
N ASP A 307 -14.86 8.92 -6.32
CA ASP A 307 -15.13 10.34 -6.34
C ASP A 307 -14.38 10.98 -5.16
N LEU A 308 -13.40 11.86 -5.42
CA LEU A 308 -12.66 12.59 -4.38
C LEU A 308 -13.15 14.03 -4.28
N TYR A 309 -13.06 14.64 -3.11
CA TYR A 309 -13.35 16.06 -2.98
C TYR A 309 -12.42 16.91 -3.85
N GLN A 310 -12.99 17.87 -4.58
CA GLN A 310 -12.24 18.75 -5.48
C GLN A 310 -11.17 19.55 -4.71
N SER A 311 -11.46 20.01 -3.51
CA SER A 311 -10.53 20.72 -2.63
C SER A 311 -9.26 19.93 -2.29
N LEU A 312 -9.33 18.59 -2.27
CA LEU A 312 -8.14 17.73 -2.07
C LEU A 312 -7.21 17.70 -3.28
N LEU A 313 -7.78 17.89 -4.48
CA LEU A 313 -7.06 17.85 -5.73
C LEU A 313 -6.46 19.19 -6.11
N THR A 314 -7.09 20.31 -5.68
CA THR A 314 -6.64 21.70 -5.91
C THR A 314 -5.69 22.23 -4.84
N GLY A 315 -5.48 21.49 -3.75
CA GLY A 315 -4.58 21.93 -2.67
C GLY A 315 -5.20 22.99 -1.74
N ASP A 316 -6.50 23.30 -1.87
CA ASP A 316 -7.18 24.27 -1.03
C ASP A 316 -7.13 23.89 0.46
N GLU A 317 -6.86 24.90 1.32
CA GLU A 317 -6.69 24.68 2.77
C GLU A 317 -7.97 24.27 3.52
N ALA A 318 -9.14 24.36 2.90
CA ALA A 318 -10.38 23.97 3.55
C ALA A 318 -10.42 22.44 3.72
N PRO A 319 -10.36 21.91 4.95
CA PRO A 319 -10.52 20.48 5.15
C PRO A 319 -11.90 20.07 4.65
N PRO A 320 -12.01 19.00 3.82
CA PRO A 320 -13.30 18.43 3.52
C PRO A 320 -13.93 18.01 4.85
N GLY A 321 -15.11 18.52 5.13
CA GLY A 321 -15.93 18.39 6.31
C GLY A 321 -15.44 17.48 7.43
N GLN A 322 -15.00 18.07 8.52
CA GLN A 322 -14.91 17.34 9.78
C GLN A 322 -16.30 16.80 10.12
N TYR A 323 -16.35 15.55 10.62
CA TYR A 323 -17.57 14.94 11.15
C TYR A 323 -18.35 15.94 12.02
N GLY A 324 -19.60 16.20 11.66
CA GLY A 324 -20.50 16.99 12.49
C GLY A 324 -20.32 18.50 12.48
N SER A 325 -19.51 19.07 11.60
CA SER A 325 -19.44 20.54 11.51
C SER A 325 -20.69 21.12 10.84
N ALA A 326 -21.25 22.18 11.43
CA ALA A 326 -22.44 22.92 10.97
C ALA A 326 -22.27 23.58 9.58
N HIS A 327 -21.19 23.37 8.88
CA HIS A 327 -20.91 23.88 7.54
C HIS A 327 -21.65 23.13 6.41
N ALA A 328 -22.32 22.03 6.72
CA ALA A 328 -23.19 21.32 5.76
C ALA A 328 -24.38 22.14 5.27
N GLU A 329 -24.74 23.21 5.99
CA GLU A 329 -25.85 24.12 5.61
C GLU A 329 -25.46 25.18 4.58
N SER A 330 -24.16 25.41 4.35
CA SER A 330 -23.64 26.44 3.44
C SER A 330 -23.63 26.10 1.96
N TYR A 331 -23.77 24.82 1.61
CA TYR A 331 -23.69 24.37 0.21
C TYR A 331 -25.09 24.14 -0.37
N GLY A 332 -25.80 25.15 -0.69
CA GLY A 332 -27.03 25.19 -1.51
C GLY A 332 -27.67 23.87 -1.95
N GLY A 333 -28.02 22.95 -1.01
CA GLY A 333 -28.84 21.79 -1.24
C GLY A 333 -28.15 20.50 -1.77
N GLY A 334 -26.81 20.38 -1.71
CA GLY A 334 -26.08 19.15 -2.16
C GLY A 334 -24.85 18.81 -1.33
N SER A 335 -24.06 17.81 -1.77
CA SER A 335 -22.74 17.57 -1.24
C SER A 335 -21.77 18.70 -1.62
N ALA A 336 -20.57 18.74 -1.00
CA ALA A 336 -19.46 19.50 -1.55
C ALA A 336 -19.09 18.98 -2.96
N GLU A 337 -18.31 19.73 -3.71
CA GLU A 337 -17.85 19.36 -5.03
C GLU A 337 -16.93 18.15 -4.96
N LEU A 338 -17.22 17.14 -5.75
CA LEU A 338 -16.42 15.96 -5.94
C LEU A 338 -15.99 15.86 -7.41
N ARG A 339 -14.82 15.31 -7.65
CA ARG A 339 -14.33 14.96 -8.98
C ARG A 339 -14.24 13.46 -9.09
N ARG A 340 -14.79 12.90 -10.15
CA ARG A 340 -14.60 11.48 -10.45
C ARG A 340 -13.19 11.25 -10.95
N VAL A 341 -12.39 10.54 -10.15
CA VAL A 341 -10.97 10.30 -10.45
C VAL A 341 -10.72 8.95 -11.09
N ALA A 342 -11.62 7.97 -10.87
CA ALA A 342 -11.50 6.65 -11.45
C ALA A 342 -12.87 5.99 -11.66
N PHE A 343 -12.94 5.15 -12.71
CA PHE A 343 -14.08 4.28 -13.01
C PHE A 343 -13.58 2.98 -13.63
N ALA A 344 -14.15 1.84 -13.20
CA ALA A 344 -13.88 0.53 -13.76
C ALA A 344 -15.15 -0.28 -13.93
N SER A 345 -15.24 -1.09 -15.00
CA SER A 345 -16.38 -1.95 -15.31
C SER A 345 -15.91 -3.27 -15.92
N ALA A 346 -16.46 -4.38 -15.45
CA ALA A 346 -16.29 -5.71 -16.03
C ALA A 346 -17.42 -6.10 -17.02
N VAL A 347 -18.46 -5.28 -17.10
CA VAL A 347 -19.69 -5.60 -17.88
C VAL A 347 -19.66 -5.01 -19.28
N SER A 348 -18.92 -3.92 -19.48
CA SER A 348 -18.86 -3.21 -20.77
C SER A 348 -17.60 -2.36 -20.85
N ASP A 349 -16.94 -2.38 -22.01
CA ASP A 349 -15.83 -1.50 -22.36
C ASP A 349 -16.28 -0.05 -22.63
N ALA A 350 -17.58 0.18 -22.85
CA ALA A 350 -18.13 1.52 -22.98
C ALA A 350 -18.26 2.14 -21.58
N PRO A 351 -17.86 3.40 -21.39
CA PRO A 351 -18.14 4.10 -20.15
C PRO A 351 -19.67 4.15 -19.95
N LEU A 352 -20.18 3.31 -19.05
CA LEU A 352 -21.60 3.25 -18.63
C LEU A 352 -22.10 4.57 -18.01
N VAL A 353 -21.32 5.60 -18.16
CA VAL A 353 -21.43 6.93 -17.58
C VAL A 353 -22.57 7.75 -18.18
N THR A 354 -23.08 7.34 -19.35
CA THR A 354 -24.03 8.18 -20.11
C THR A 354 -25.46 7.72 -20.09
N THR A 355 -25.78 6.52 -19.53
CA THR A 355 -27.16 6.07 -19.47
C THR A 355 -27.69 6.15 -18.04
N PRO A 356 -28.84 6.81 -17.82
CA PRO A 356 -29.51 6.92 -16.51
C PRO A 356 -29.75 5.57 -15.83
N ASP A 357 -29.85 4.50 -16.60
CA ASP A 357 -30.16 3.13 -16.15
C ASP A 357 -28.98 2.43 -15.45
N CYS A 358 -27.76 2.97 -15.60
CA CYS A 358 -26.52 2.40 -15.03
C CYS A 358 -26.02 3.15 -13.81
N VAL A 359 -26.66 4.27 -13.47
CA VAL A 359 -26.28 5.12 -12.35
C VAL A 359 -27.11 4.72 -11.14
N PRO A 360 -26.52 4.49 -9.96
CA PRO A 360 -27.29 4.26 -8.74
C PRO A 360 -28.30 5.38 -8.52
N ALA A 361 -29.50 5.02 -8.03
CA ALA A 361 -30.53 6.02 -7.74
C ALA A 361 -30.00 7.14 -6.85
N GLY A 362 -30.04 8.38 -7.34
CA GLY A 362 -29.53 9.57 -6.66
C GLY A 362 -28.06 9.92 -6.94
N SER A 363 -27.41 9.24 -7.90
CA SER A 363 -26.10 9.63 -8.42
C SER A 363 -26.26 10.30 -9.78
N ALA A 364 -25.48 11.36 -10.06
CA ALA A 364 -25.38 11.90 -11.40
C ALA A 364 -24.41 11.07 -12.24
N PRO A 365 -24.68 10.84 -13.54
CA PRO A 365 -23.68 10.31 -14.43
C PRO A 365 -22.57 11.35 -14.57
N ALA A 366 -21.37 11.02 -14.11
CA ALA A 366 -20.19 11.86 -14.25
C ALA A 366 -19.09 11.10 -14.97
N ALA A 367 -18.43 11.74 -15.94
CA ALA A 367 -17.25 11.19 -16.59
C ALA A 367 -16.03 11.28 -15.67
N VAL A 368 -15.01 10.44 -15.94
CA VAL A 368 -13.72 10.58 -15.25
C VAL A 368 -13.15 11.96 -15.59
N GLY A 369 -12.71 12.69 -14.55
CA GLY A 369 -12.26 14.06 -14.66
C GLY A 369 -13.35 15.13 -14.42
N GLU A 370 -14.63 14.76 -14.43
CA GLU A 370 -15.75 15.69 -14.26
C GLU A 370 -16.01 15.99 -12.80
N VAL A 371 -16.25 17.29 -12.51
CA VAL A 371 -16.65 17.78 -11.18
C VAL A 371 -18.18 17.75 -11.08
N HIS A 372 -18.68 17.13 -10.02
CA HIS A 372 -20.10 16.98 -9.79
C HIS A 372 -20.47 17.10 -8.30
N ARG A 373 -21.78 17.14 -8.00
CA ARG A 373 -22.31 17.13 -6.64
C ARG A 373 -23.42 16.08 -6.53
N PHE A 374 -23.45 15.38 -5.41
CA PHE A 374 -24.59 14.53 -5.09
C PHE A 374 -25.76 15.35 -4.51
N PRO A 375 -27.00 15.11 -4.95
CA PRO A 375 -28.16 15.74 -4.35
C PRO A 375 -28.24 15.47 -2.83
N PHE A 376 -28.66 16.45 -2.05
CA PHE A 376 -28.68 16.38 -0.58
C PHE A 376 -29.35 15.12 -0.01
N ASN A 377 -30.49 14.73 -0.60
CA ASN A 377 -31.27 13.57 -0.17
C ASN A 377 -30.79 12.23 -0.79
N SER A 378 -29.71 12.24 -1.59
CA SER A 378 -29.20 11.03 -2.18
C SER A 378 -28.50 10.14 -1.14
N PRO A 379 -28.54 8.82 -1.30
CA PRO A 379 -27.79 7.90 -0.43
C PRO A 379 -26.29 8.20 -0.40
N CYS A 380 -25.72 8.64 -1.53
CA CYS A 380 -24.30 9.00 -1.65
C CYS A 380 -23.95 10.23 -0.80
N ALA A 381 -24.74 11.32 -0.88
CA ALA A 381 -24.60 12.48 0.00
C ALA A 381 -24.81 12.11 1.47
N GLY A 382 -25.75 11.20 1.74
CA GLY A 382 -25.98 10.63 3.06
C GLY A 382 -24.78 9.87 3.61
N ALA A 383 -24.12 9.04 2.77
CA ALA A 383 -22.92 8.31 3.14
C ALA A 383 -21.75 9.25 3.49
N LEU A 384 -21.51 10.26 2.66
CA LEU A 384 -20.49 11.29 2.91
C LEU A 384 -20.72 12.04 4.23
N ARG A 385 -21.96 12.45 4.48
CA ARG A 385 -22.34 13.24 5.67
C ARG A 385 -22.25 12.46 6.98
N THR A 386 -22.63 11.16 6.96
CA THR A 386 -22.68 10.33 8.16
C THR A 386 -21.45 9.42 8.30
N ALA A 387 -20.54 9.48 7.31
CA ALA A 387 -19.38 8.60 7.15
C ALA A 387 -19.73 7.12 7.37
N SER A 388 -20.88 6.71 6.88
CA SER A 388 -21.37 5.34 7.01
C SER A 388 -21.79 4.79 5.67
N VAL A 389 -21.51 3.50 5.45
CA VAL A 389 -21.89 2.81 4.22
C VAL A 389 -23.40 2.82 4.02
N ARG A 390 -23.84 3.04 2.77
CA ARG A 390 -25.24 2.97 2.35
C ARG A 390 -25.39 1.93 1.26
N THR A 391 -26.37 1.05 1.44
CA THR A 391 -26.76 0.09 0.40
C THR A 391 -27.91 0.66 -0.41
N ILE A 392 -27.77 0.67 -1.72
CA ILE A 392 -28.74 1.21 -2.67
C ILE A 392 -29.25 0.02 -3.49
N PRO A 393 -30.53 -0.40 -3.34
CA PRO A 393 -31.10 -1.46 -4.17
C PRO A 393 -31.26 -0.99 -5.61
N GLY A 394 -31.13 -1.89 -6.58
CA GLY A 394 -31.40 -1.60 -7.98
C GLY A 394 -32.88 -1.30 -8.21
N GLY A 395 -33.15 -0.24 -8.96
CA GLY A 395 -34.55 0.13 -9.32
C GLY A 395 -35.15 -0.79 -10.38
N GLU A 396 -36.48 -0.70 -10.57
CA GLU A 396 -37.18 -1.29 -11.72
C GLU A 396 -36.62 -0.67 -13.02
N GLY A 397 -36.13 -1.51 -13.93
CA GLY A 397 -35.47 -1.05 -15.17
C GLY A 397 -33.95 -0.86 -15.08
N SER A 398 -33.36 -0.69 -13.90
CA SER A 398 -31.92 -0.56 -13.73
C SER A 398 -31.17 -1.84 -14.12
N LEU A 399 -30.00 -1.72 -14.72
CA LEU A 399 -29.07 -2.82 -14.98
C LEU A 399 -28.35 -3.28 -13.71
N LEU A 400 -28.41 -2.50 -12.65
CA LEU A 400 -27.75 -2.80 -11.38
C LEU A 400 -28.66 -3.58 -10.45
N GLN A 401 -28.12 -4.58 -9.77
CA GLN A 401 -28.78 -5.35 -8.72
C GLN A 401 -28.72 -4.63 -7.37
N SER A 402 -27.57 -4.13 -7.03
CA SER A 402 -27.31 -3.37 -5.81
C SER A 402 -26.03 -2.55 -5.91
N THR A 403 -25.96 -1.44 -5.18
CA THR A 403 -24.77 -0.59 -5.07
C THR A 403 -24.47 -0.32 -3.60
N LEU A 404 -23.17 -0.33 -3.24
CA LEU A 404 -22.66 0.15 -1.96
C LEU A 404 -22.04 1.52 -2.19
N ALA A 405 -22.53 2.55 -1.52
CA ALA A 405 -21.90 3.86 -1.41
C ALA A 405 -21.09 3.88 -0.11
N VAL A 406 -19.77 3.87 -0.23
CA VAL A 406 -18.84 3.73 0.89
C VAL A 406 -18.00 5.00 1.01
N PRO A 407 -18.11 5.76 2.11
CA PRO A 407 -17.26 6.91 2.34
C PRO A 407 -15.81 6.47 2.56
N MET A 408 -14.88 7.16 1.95
CA MET A 408 -13.45 6.97 2.12
C MET A 408 -12.99 7.81 3.31
N VAL A 409 -12.66 7.18 4.41
CA VAL A 409 -12.33 7.85 5.68
C VAL A 409 -10.88 7.58 6.05
N ALA A 410 -10.11 8.65 6.24
CA ALA A 410 -8.74 8.63 6.75
C ALA A 410 -8.63 9.59 7.94
N HIS A 411 -8.08 9.15 9.07
CA HIS A 411 -7.83 9.97 10.26
C HIS A 411 -9.04 10.86 10.65
N ASP A 412 -10.25 10.27 10.73
CA ASP A 412 -11.51 10.95 11.02
C ASP A 412 -11.95 12.00 9.99
N THR A 413 -11.35 12.00 8.82
CA THR A 413 -11.71 12.90 7.71
C THR A 413 -12.22 12.08 6.52
N VAL A 414 -13.35 12.50 5.93
CA VAL A 414 -13.85 11.92 4.69
C VAL A 414 -13.09 12.55 3.52
N VAL A 415 -12.37 11.75 2.75
CA VAL A 415 -11.60 12.21 1.57
C VAL A 415 -12.40 12.07 0.26
N GLY A 416 -13.44 11.24 0.27
CA GLY A 416 -14.27 11.01 -0.91
C GLY A 416 -15.26 9.87 -0.72
N LEU A 417 -15.75 9.35 -1.84
CA LEU A 417 -16.71 8.26 -1.91
C LEU A 417 -16.26 7.23 -2.93
N VAL A 418 -16.34 5.95 -2.56
CA VAL A 418 -16.27 4.86 -3.53
C VAL A 418 -17.64 4.21 -3.66
N GLN A 419 -18.04 3.90 -4.88
CA GLN A 419 -19.27 3.19 -5.18
C GLN A 419 -18.90 1.84 -5.79
N PHE A 420 -19.37 0.74 -5.18
CA PHE A 420 -19.24 -0.61 -5.71
C PHE A 420 -20.62 -1.08 -6.15
N ALA A 421 -20.77 -1.55 -7.38
CA ALA A 421 -22.05 -1.98 -7.92
C ALA A 421 -21.98 -3.39 -8.48
N ARG A 422 -23.06 -4.15 -8.29
CA ARG A 422 -23.28 -5.47 -8.89
C ARG A 422 -24.40 -5.39 -9.92
N ALA A 423 -24.16 -5.97 -11.09
CA ALA A 423 -25.12 -6.03 -12.19
C ALA A 423 -26.24 -7.06 -11.92
N LYS A 424 -27.35 -6.97 -12.65
CA LYS A 424 -28.42 -7.98 -12.61
C LYS A 424 -27.85 -9.35 -13.01
N GLY A 425 -28.13 -10.36 -12.19
CA GLY A 425 -27.56 -11.69 -12.31
C GLY A 425 -26.50 -12.03 -11.26
N SER A 426 -25.86 -11.03 -10.67
CA SER A 426 -24.99 -11.18 -9.52
C SER A 426 -25.79 -11.22 -8.21
N GLU A 427 -25.30 -11.92 -7.18
CA GLU A 427 -25.91 -11.89 -5.85
C GLU A 427 -25.83 -10.48 -5.24
N PRO A 428 -26.87 -9.98 -4.55
CA PRO A 428 -26.82 -8.69 -3.88
C PRO A 428 -25.75 -8.69 -2.78
N PHE A 429 -25.22 -7.50 -2.44
CA PHE A 429 -24.24 -7.37 -1.37
C PHE A 429 -24.81 -7.77 0.00
N GLY A 430 -24.10 -8.65 0.69
CA GLY A 430 -24.40 -9.06 2.07
C GLY A 430 -23.61 -8.25 3.12
N GLU A 431 -23.83 -8.54 4.40
CA GLU A 431 -23.15 -7.86 5.51
C GLU A 431 -21.62 -8.03 5.46
N ARG A 432 -21.14 -9.21 5.04
CA ARG A 432 -19.69 -9.46 4.88
C ARG A 432 -19.08 -8.67 3.73
N ASP A 433 -19.83 -8.51 2.63
CA ASP A 433 -19.41 -7.68 1.51
C ASP A 433 -19.31 -6.20 1.92
N ARG A 434 -20.25 -5.73 2.76
CA ARG A 434 -20.21 -4.38 3.32
C ARG A 434 -18.96 -4.15 4.17
N ALA A 435 -18.60 -5.11 5.01
CA ALA A 435 -17.39 -5.02 5.83
C ALA A 435 -16.12 -4.97 4.95
N LEU A 436 -16.04 -5.82 3.92
CA LEU A 436 -14.93 -5.81 2.97
C LEU A 436 -14.85 -4.49 2.19
N ALA A 437 -15.99 -3.95 1.74
CA ALA A 437 -16.06 -2.67 1.04
C ALA A 437 -15.52 -1.52 1.90
N VAL A 438 -15.87 -1.49 3.19
CA VAL A 438 -15.37 -0.49 4.14
C VAL A 438 -13.88 -0.61 4.32
N GLU A 439 -13.34 -1.82 4.45
CA GLU A 439 -11.91 -2.05 4.62
C GLU A 439 -11.10 -1.61 3.39
N LEU A 440 -11.58 -1.96 2.18
CA LEU A 440 -10.97 -1.52 0.92
C LEU A 440 -10.97 0.01 0.78
N ALA A 441 -12.11 0.64 1.08
CA ALA A 441 -12.27 2.09 1.02
C ALA A 441 -11.38 2.81 2.05
N ALA A 442 -11.32 2.30 3.28
CA ALA A 442 -10.49 2.87 4.34
C ALA A 442 -9.00 2.80 3.99
N ARG A 443 -8.57 1.67 3.43
CA ARG A 443 -7.17 1.50 3.00
C ARG A 443 -6.80 2.49 1.91
N ALA A 444 -7.60 2.60 0.85
CA ALA A 444 -7.38 3.57 -0.20
C ALA A 444 -7.44 5.01 0.33
N ALA A 445 -8.35 5.30 1.26
CA ALA A 445 -8.46 6.61 1.89
C ALA A 445 -7.17 7.02 2.62
N VAL A 446 -6.56 6.10 3.39
CA VAL A 446 -5.28 6.37 4.08
C VAL A 446 -4.16 6.64 3.07
N CYS A 447 -4.06 5.84 2.00
CA CYS A 447 -3.04 6.04 0.97
C CYS A 447 -3.23 7.38 0.24
N ILE A 448 -4.49 7.75 -0.09
CA ILE A 448 -4.84 9.03 -0.71
C ILE A 448 -4.52 10.20 0.22
N ASP A 449 -4.84 10.10 1.51
CA ASP A 449 -4.53 11.16 2.47
C ASP A 449 -3.02 11.33 2.68
N ASN A 450 -2.27 10.22 2.74
CA ASN A 450 -0.81 10.25 2.77
C ASN A 450 -0.23 10.92 1.51
N ALA A 451 -0.73 10.57 0.32
CA ALA A 451 -0.31 11.19 -0.93
C ALA A 451 -0.60 12.70 -0.96
N ARG A 452 -1.77 13.12 -0.43
CA ARG A 452 -2.13 14.53 -0.26
C ARG A 452 -1.18 15.27 0.68
N LEU A 453 -0.93 14.70 1.85
CA LEU A 453 -0.02 15.29 2.84
C LEU A 453 1.39 15.44 2.26
N TYR A 454 1.86 14.39 1.57
CA TYR A 454 3.13 14.41 0.89
C TYR A 454 3.21 15.52 -0.16
N ARG A 455 2.21 15.63 -1.06
CA ARG A 455 2.15 16.71 -2.06
C ARG A 455 2.20 18.09 -1.41
N ARG A 456 1.43 18.29 -0.35
CA ARG A 456 1.37 19.57 0.37
C ARG A 456 2.70 19.93 1.03
N GLU A 457 3.37 18.96 1.66
CA GLU A 457 4.70 19.19 2.23
C GLU A 457 5.72 19.50 1.13
N HIS A 458 5.65 18.78 0.02
CA HIS A 458 6.50 19.02 -1.13
C HIS A 458 6.28 20.43 -1.75
N GLU A 459 5.02 20.84 -1.96
CA GLU A 459 4.70 22.18 -2.47
C GLU A 459 5.19 23.29 -1.51
N ARG A 460 5.02 23.09 -0.21
CA ARG A 460 5.54 24.04 0.80
C ARG A 460 7.06 24.10 0.79
N ALA A 461 7.70 22.95 0.66
CA ALA A 461 9.16 22.88 0.55
C ALA A 461 9.65 23.63 -0.69
N LEU A 462 9.02 23.44 -1.85
CA LEU A 462 9.35 24.18 -3.08
C LEU A 462 9.12 25.70 -2.96
N ILE A 463 8.05 26.12 -2.28
CA ILE A 463 7.79 27.55 -2.03
C ILE A 463 8.89 28.13 -1.16
N LEU A 464 9.28 27.45 -0.09
CA LEU A 464 10.38 27.87 0.78
C LEU A 464 11.69 27.97 0.00
N GLN A 465 12.04 26.96 -0.77
CA GLN A 465 13.25 26.93 -1.59
C GLN A 465 13.28 28.09 -2.60
N ARG A 466 12.18 28.31 -3.34
CA ARG A 466 12.08 29.45 -4.27
C ARG A 466 12.19 30.79 -3.57
N SER A 467 11.72 30.93 -2.33
CA SER A 467 11.84 32.17 -1.55
C SER A 467 13.28 32.43 -1.08
N LEU A 468 14.12 31.39 -1.04
CA LEU A 468 15.53 31.49 -0.68
C LEU A 468 16.45 31.76 -1.86
N LEU A 469 15.96 31.69 -3.09
CA LEU A 469 16.71 32.02 -4.33
C LEU A 469 16.55 33.51 -4.68
N PRO A 470 17.45 34.10 -5.51
CA PRO A 470 17.34 35.48 -5.95
C PRO A 470 16.00 35.75 -6.66
N PRO A 471 15.27 36.82 -6.34
CA PRO A 471 14.07 37.18 -7.09
C PRO A 471 14.44 37.82 -8.42
N GLY A 472 13.87 37.34 -9.54
CA GLY A 472 14.00 37.95 -10.87
C GLY A 472 15.34 37.67 -11.57
N ASP A 473 15.49 38.27 -12.75
CA ASP A 473 16.71 38.20 -13.54
C ASP A 473 17.74 39.18 -12.96
N PRO A 474 18.92 38.70 -12.55
CA PRO A 474 19.93 39.57 -11.98
C PRO A 474 20.57 40.45 -13.05
N GLU A 475 20.55 41.75 -12.86
CA GLU A 475 21.27 42.71 -13.68
C GLU A 475 22.62 43.06 -13.07
N ALA A 476 23.66 43.14 -13.88
CA ALA A 476 25.00 43.48 -13.41
C ALA A 476 25.72 44.34 -14.47
N ALA A 477 26.49 45.33 -13.99
CA ALA A 477 27.23 46.21 -14.86
C ALA A 477 28.27 45.44 -15.68
N GLY A 478 28.23 45.57 -17.01
CA GLY A 478 29.19 44.94 -17.90
C GLY A 478 29.09 43.41 -17.98
N LEU A 479 27.98 42.85 -17.52
CA LEU A 479 27.67 41.42 -17.62
C LEU A 479 26.24 41.23 -18.18
N ASP A 480 26.08 40.22 -19.05
CA ASP A 480 24.79 39.67 -19.40
C ASP A 480 24.68 38.33 -18.64
N ILE A 481 23.65 38.14 -17.83
CA ILE A 481 23.58 37.02 -16.88
C ILE A 481 22.32 36.20 -17.12
N ALA A 482 22.47 34.88 -17.13
CA ALA A 482 21.38 33.94 -17.12
C ALA A 482 21.58 32.90 -16.02
N CYS A 483 20.50 32.56 -15.33
CA CYS A 483 20.52 31.61 -14.23
C CYS A 483 19.47 30.54 -14.41
N ARG A 484 19.79 29.30 -14.01
CA ARG A 484 18.82 28.20 -13.94
C ARG A 484 18.98 27.49 -12.61
N TYR A 485 17.83 27.15 -12.05
CA TYR A 485 17.75 26.28 -10.90
C TYR A 485 16.75 25.17 -11.16
N LEU A 486 17.19 23.91 -11.07
CA LEU A 486 16.37 22.75 -11.24
C LEU A 486 16.41 21.92 -9.97
N PRO A 487 15.29 21.74 -9.26
CA PRO A 487 15.24 20.87 -8.09
C PRO A 487 15.37 19.40 -8.50
N GLY A 488 16.06 18.61 -7.70
CA GLY A 488 16.20 17.17 -7.87
C GLY A 488 14.85 16.45 -7.89
N THR A 489 14.72 15.41 -8.72
CA THR A 489 13.45 14.70 -8.97
C THR A 489 13.12 13.68 -7.88
N THR A 490 14.07 13.26 -7.10
CA THR A 490 13.92 12.18 -6.12
C THR A 490 13.57 12.70 -4.75
N THR A 491 12.55 13.38 -4.53
CA THR A 491 11.97 13.41 -3.19
C THR A 491 11.39 14.73 -2.74
N THR A 492 10.65 14.68 -1.73
CA THR A 492 10.15 15.67 -0.77
C THR A 492 11.19 16.62 -0.18
N GLU A 493 12.44 16.54 -0.59
CA GLU A 493 13.52 17.23 0.09
C GLU A 493 13.93 18.49 -0.66
N VAL A 494 14.05 19.58 0.08
CA VAL A 494 14.57 20.86 -0.38
C VAL A 494 16.08 20.70 -0.54
N GLY A 495 16.65 21.21 -1.62
CA GLY A 495 18.08 21.09 -1.88
C GLY A 495 18.98 22.05 -1.12
N GLY A 496 20.29 21.76 -1.20
CA GLY A 496 21.35 22.55 -0.61
C GLY A 496 22.01 23.56 -1.54
N ASP A 497 21.69 23.48 -2.84
CA ASP A 497 22.29 24.30 -3.88
C ASP A 497 21.80 25.74 -3.87
N TRP A 498 22.70 26.66 -4.10
CA TRP A 498 22.33 28.07 -4.31
C TRP A 498 23.25 28.75 -5.29
N PHE A 499 22.75 29.85 -5.85
CA PHE A 499 23.56 30.84 -6.54
C PHE A 499 23.17 32.24 -6.06
N ASP A 500 24.04 33.19 -6.26
CA ASP A 500 23.72 34.60 -6.02
C ASP A 500 24.54 35.53 -6.93
N VAL A 501 23.94 36.66 -7.27
CA VAL A 501 24.57 37.75 -7.99
C VAL A 501 24.43 39.00 -7.14
N ILE A 502 25.54 39.54 -6.68
CA ILE A 502 25.57 40.60 -5.68
C ILE A 502 26.30 41.82 -6.26
N GLU A 503 25.57 42.93 -6.38
CA GLU A 503 26.19 44.19 -6.76
C GLU A 503 27.09 44.67 -5.65
N LEU A 504 28.35 45.00 -6.04
CA LEU A 504 29.37 45.52 -5.16
C LEU A 504 29.66 46.99 -5.53
N PRO A 505 30.20 47.75 -4.59
CA PRO A 505 30.64 49.10 -4.87
C PRO A 505 31.58 49.18 -6.08
N GLY A 506 31.45 50.25 -6.87
CA GLY A 506 32.27 50.46 -8.07
C GLY A 506 31.76 49.66 -9.29
N HIS A 507 30.47 49.32 -9.35
CA HIS A 507 29.86 48.52 -10.39
C HIS A 507 30.44 47.11 -10.53
N ARG A 508 31.20 46.67 -9.52
CA ARG A 508 31.69 45.28 -9.48
C ARG A 508 30.55 44.34 -9.13
N THR A 509 30.70 43.11 -9.51
CA THR A 509 29.70 42.08 -9.28
C THR A 509 30.35 40.86 -8.64
N ALA A 510 29.79 40.39 -7.52
CA ALA A 510 30.10 39.08 -7.00
C ALA A 510 29.17 38.06 -7.58
N LEU A 511 29.74 36.98 -8.12
CA LEU A 511 29.06 35.80 -8.61
C LEU A 511 29.38 34.68 -7.64
N VAL A 512 28.33 34.01 -7.16
CA VAL A 512 28.45 32.98 -6.11
C VAL A 512 27.68 31.78 -6.52
N VAL A 513 28.28 30.61 -6.40
CA VAL A 513 27.61 29.32 -6.49
C VAL A 513 28.10 28.44 -5.36
N GLY A 514 27.25 27.71 -4.72
CA GLY A 514 27.61 26.79 -3.65
C GLY A 514 26.60 25.67 -3.47
N ASP A 515 27.03 24.68 -2.73
CA ASP A 515 26.24 23.51 -2.39
C ASP A 515 26.48 23.11 -0.94
N VAL A 516 25.41 22.90 -0.17
CA VAL A 516 25.44 22.40 1.21
C VAL A 516 25.30 20.89 1.20
N MET A 517 26.28 20.19 1.74
CA MET A 517 26.24 18.73 1.84
C MET A 517 25.01 18.25 2.61
N GLY A 518 24.29 17.29 2.01
CA GLY A 518 23.05 16.73 2.57
C GLY A 518 21.81 17.24 1.88
N ARG A 519 20.65 16.75 2.29
CA ARG A 519 19.36 17.04 1.64
C ARG A 519 18.30 17.33 2.68
N GLY A 520 17.24 18.00 2.27
CA GLY A 520 16.08 18.28 3.09
C GLY A 520 16.11 19.63 3.78
N LEU A 521 15.15 19.86 4.66
CA LEU A 521 14.90 21.15 5.30
C LEU A 521 16.14 21.71 6.03
N ARG A 522 17.00 20.84 6.60
CA ARG A 522 18.23 21.27 7.28
C ARG A 522 19.25 21.88 6.32
N ALA A 523 19.48 21.21 5.18
CA ALA A 523 20.38 21.73 4.15
C ALA A 523 19.87 23.07 3.60
N ALA A 524 18.57 23.19 3.34
CA ALA A 524 17.95 24.44 2.91
C ALA A 524 18.07 25.58 3.92
N VAL A 525 17.94 25.31 5.22
CA VAL A 525 18.12 26.33 6.27
C VAL A 525 19.57 26.78 6.28
N ALA A 526 20.54 25.85 6.27
CA ALA A 526 21.97 26.19 6.23
C ALA A 526 22.34 26.96 4.95
N MET A 527 21.79 26.56 3.80
CA MET A 527 21.94 27.27 2.52
C MET A 527 21.44 28.72 2.64
N GLY A 528 20.23 28.93 3.18
CA GLY A 528 19.67 30.27 3.39
C GLY A 528 20.51 31.15 4.34
N GLU A 529 21.05 30.56 5.40
CA GLU A 529 21.93 31.25 6.35
C GLU A 529 23.29 31.59 5.70
N LEU A 530 23.93 30.65 5.00
CA LEU A 530 25.17 30.90 4.28
C LEU A 530 25.00 31.93 3.18
N ARG A 531 23.94 31.87 2.38
CA ARG A 531 23.65 32.86 1.36
C ARG A 531 23.43 34.25 1.94
N THR A 532 22.71 34.37 3.05
CA THR A 532 22.51 35.65 3.74
C THR A 532 23.86 36.19 4.27
N ALA A 533 24.70 35.29 4.81
CA ALA A 533 26.01 35.62 5.27
C ALA A 533 26.92 36.12 4.13
N VAL A 534 26.94 35.42 2.98
CA VAL A 534 27.69 35.86 1.78
C VAL A 534 27.27 37.26 1.37
N ARG A 535 25.98 37.56 1.26
CA ARG A 535 25.49 38.91 0.91
C ARG A 535 25.95 39.96 1.90
N THR A 536 25.88 39.65 3.19
CA THR A 536 26.28 40.57 4.24
C THR A 536 27.78 40.83 4.18
N LEU A 537 28.60 39.79 3.98
CA LEU A 537 30.07 39.93 3.89
C LEU A 537 30.48 40.65 2.60
N ALA A 538 29.78 40.41 1.47
CA ALA A 538 30.02 41.09 0.20
C ALA A 538 29.85 42.62 0.35
N LEU A 539 28.85 43.09 1.13
CA LEU A 539 28.65 44.50 1.42
C LEU A 539 29.79 45.15 2.21
N LEU A 540 30.64 44.35 2.87
CA LEU A 540 31.83 44.85 3.54
C LEU A 540 33.01 45.07 2.60
N ASP A 541 32.83 44.74 1.32
CA ASP A 541 33.80 44.93 0.24
C ASP A 541 35.16 44.26 0.55
N LEU A 542 35.11 43.02 1.11
CA LEU A 542 36.26 42.21 1.45
C LEU A 542 36.77 41.48 0.18
N GLU A 543 38.04 41.07 0.22
CA GLU A 543 38.64 40.24 -0.82
C GLU A 543 37.99 38.84 -0.79
N PRO A 544 37.89 38.13 -1.93
CA PRO A 544 37.21 36.80 -2.04
C PRO A 544 37.68 35.79 -1.01
N ALA A 545 39.00 35.67 -0.74
CA ALA A 545 39.49 34.74 0.27
C ALA A 545 39.10 35.15 1.69
N GLU A 546 38.98 36.44 1.99
CA GLU A 546 38.51 36.92 3.29
C GLU A 546 37.01 36.63 3.49
N VAL A 547 36.20 36.74 2.42
CA VAL A 547 34.80 36.37 2.43
C VAL A 547 34.63 34.86 2.73
N LEU A 548 35.35 33.99 2.00
CA LEU A 548 35.28 32.54 2.24
C LEU A 548 35.80 32.15 3.63
N SER A 549 36.83 32.80 4.13
CA SER A 549 37.35 32.57 5.48
C SER A 549 36.32 32.93 6.56
N ALA A 550 35.61 34.06 6.39
CA ALA A 550 34.52 34.44 7.30
C ALA A 550 33.31 33.48 7.20
N LEU A 551 32.99 33.02 5.99
CA LEU A 551 31.94 32.01 5.76
C LEU A 551 32.26 30.67 6.41
N ASP A 552 33.55 30.24 6.35
CA ASP A 552 34.01 29.01 6.99
C ASP A 552 33.81 29.08 8.52
N GLU A 553 34.11 30.22 9.12
CA GLU A 553 33.82 30.44 10.54
C GLU A 553 32.34 30.40 10.89
N ILE A 554 31.48 30.98 10.02
CA ILE A 554 30.01 30.92 10.16
C ILE A 554 29.53 29.50 10.01
N ALA A 555 29.95 28.76 8.98
CA ALA A 555 29.56 27.38 8.74
C ALA A 555 29.89 26.46 9.93
N ARG A 556 31.09 26.63 10.53
CA ARG A 556 31.46 25.93 11.76
C ARG A 556 30.59 26.33 12.96
N GLY A 557 30.11 27.56 13.02
CA GLY A 557 29.24 28.06 14.07
C GLY A 557 27.80 27.50 13.96
N LEU A 558 27.32 27.22 12.77
CA LEU A 558 25.98 26.65 12.51
C LEU A 558 25.85 25.21 13.01
N GLY A 559 26.92 24.41 12.98
CA GLY A 559 26.93 23.01 13.44
C GLY A 559 27.20 22.82 14.94
N GLY A 560 27.52 23.87 15.71
CA GLY A 560 27.87 23.74 17.13
C GLY A 560 26.68 23.75 18.09
N PRO A 561 26.71 23.05 19.23
CA PRO A 561 25.69 23.15 20.28
C PRO A 561 25.78 24.48 21.03
N GLY A 562 25.50 25.58 20.36
CA GLY A 562 25.54 26.89 20.97
C GLY A 562 24.89 27.95 20.14
N THR A 563 23.60 28.14 20.33
CA THR A 563 22.93 29.37 19.92
C THR A 563 23.65 30.62 20.40
N PRO A 564 23.70 31.71 19.61
CA PRO A 564 24.36 32.96 19.94
C PRO A 564 23.84 33.72 21.18
N SER A 565 22.99 33.11 21.99
CA SER A 565 22.37 33.70 23.17
C SER A 565 23.20 33.58 24.44
N GLN A 566 24.41 33.03 24.47
CA GLN A 566 25.21 32.88 25.69
C GLN A 566 26.39 33.86 25.85
N LEU A 567 26.50 34.85 25.04
CA LEU A 567 27.44 35.96 25.30
C LEU A 567 26.93 36.95 26.34
N ARG A 568 25.89 36.61 27.13
CA ARG A 568 25.55 37.37 28.34
C ARG A 568 25.08 36.45 29.44
N ARG A 569 25.95 36.22 30.39
CA ARG A 569 25.78 36.00 31.84
C ARG A 569 26.65 34.88 32.34
N SER A 570 27.87 35.21 32.63
CA SER A 570 28.65 34.61 33.73
C SER A 570 27.92 34.95 35.03
N GLY A 571 27.45 33.92 35.72
CA GLY A 571 26.98 34.05 37.09
C GLY A 571 25.61 33.48 37.36
N ALA A 572 25.48 32.17 37.41
CA ALA A 572 24.57 31.45 38.31
C ALA A 572 24.84 29.94 38.25
N SER A 573 25.05 29.39 39.41
CA SER A 573 25.27 28.01 39.81
C SER A 573 24.40 26.99 39.09
N ALA A 574 25.05 25.98 38.53
CA ALA A 574 24.42 24.81 37.90
C ALA A 574 24.01 23.77 38.95
N ALA A 575 22.74 23.37 38.94
CA ALA A 575 22.25 22.18 39.64
C ALA A 575 22.49 20.92 38.77
N PRO A 576 22.79 19.75 39.37
CA PRO A 576 23.11 18.53 38.60
C PRO A 576 21.91 17.95 37.90
N PRO A 577 22.10 17.31 36.72
CA PRO A 577 21.00 16.72 35.95
C PRO A 577 20.44 15.44 36.58
N ARG A 578 19.12 15.26 36.47
CA ARG A 578 18.41 14.05 36.90
C ARG A 578 18.67 12.89 35.91
N PRO A 579 18.92 11.66 36.39
CA PRO A 579 19.06 10.49 35.52
C PRO A 579 17.69 9.99 35.08
N GLY A 580 17.48 9.87 33.77
CA GLY A 580 16.30 9.19 33.22
C GLY A 580 15.62 9.78 31.95
N SER A 581 16.21 10.77 31.28
CA SER A 581 15.76 11.13 29.95
C SER A 581 16.80 10.64 28.93
N SER A 582 16.45 9.62 28.16
CA SER A 582 17.14 9.32 26.91
C SER A 582 16.95 10.52 25.98
N ARG A 583 17.84 11.52 26.10
CA ARG A 583 18.15 12.40 24.98
C ARG A 583 18.93 11.52 24.00
N GLU A 584 18.32 11.22 22.87
CA GLU A 584 19.07 10.97 21.66
C GLU A 584 20.15 12.04 21.60
N ALA A 585 21.41 11.61 21.58
CA ALA A 585 22.52 12.48 21.34
C ALA A 585 22.30 13.11 19.96
N ASP A 586 21.81 14.32 19.95
CA ASP A 586 21.83 15.20 18.80
C ASP A 586 23.34 15.41 18.52
N LEU A 587 23.87 14.54 17.66
CA LEU A 587 25.18 14.73 17.08
C LEU A 587 25.04 16.04 16.31
N SER A 588 25.68 17.09 16.81
CA SER A 588 25.85 18.32 16.08
C SER A 588 26.60 18.00 14.79
N GLU A 589 25.84 17.77 13.73
CA GLU A 589 26.37 17.59 12.39
C GLU A 589 26.96 18.93 11.97
N VAL A 590 28.26 18.94 11.73
CA VAL A 590 28.96 20.08 11.13
C VAL A 590 28.38 20.27 9.73
N TYR A 591 27.84 21.45 9.44
CA TYR A 591 27.39 21.76 8.08
C TYR A 591 28.59 21.96 7.19
N LEU A 592 28.80 21.06 6.26
CA LEU A 592 29.83 21.19 5.22
C LEU A 592 29.17 21.78 3.97
N ALA A 593 29.82 22.71 3.34
CA ALA A 593 29.37 23.28 2.09
C ALA A 593 30.54 23.55 1.16
N THR A 594 30.32 23.41 -0.13
CA THR A 594 31.27 23.88 -1.14
C THR A 594 30.81 25.24 -1.68
N CYS A 595 31.72 26.10 -2.02
CA CYS A 595 31.39 27.44 -2.54
C CYS A 595 32.48 27.99 -3.41
N VAL A 596 32.14 28.56 -4.55
CA VAL A 596 33.01 29.43 -5.34
C VAL A 596 32.48 30.86 -5.26
N TYR A 597 33.37 31.78 -4.91
CA TYR A 597 33.07 33.21 -4.82
C TYR A 597 33.98 33.96 -5.81
N ALA A 598 33.36 34.66 -6.77
CA ALA A 598 34.09 35.35 -7.84
C ALA A 598 33.68 36.83 -7.87
N VAL A 599 34.65 37.76 -7.90
CA VAL A 599 34.40 39.19 -8.01
C VAL A 599 34.85 39.68 -9.36
N TYR A 600 33.93 40.14 -10.19
CA TYR A 600 34.18 40.73 -11.49
C TYR A 600 34.25 42.26 -11.44
N ASP A 601 35.32 42.85 -12.02
CA ASP A 601 35.48 44.29 -12.21
C ASP A 601 35.24 44.62 -13.70
N PRO A 602 34.11 45.27 -14.05
CA PRO A 602 33.73 45.54 -15.44
C PRO A 602 34.63 46.57 -16.15
N VAL A 603 35.45 47.35 -15.42
CA VAL A 603 36.38 48.29 -15.99
C VAL A 603 37.65 47.60 -16.46
N THR A 604 38.18 46.70 -15.63
CA THR A 604 39.41 45.98 -15.96
C THR A 604 39.16 44.65 -16.62
N ARG A 605 37.88 44.19 -16.63
CA ARG A 605 37.47 42.88 -17.08
C ARG A 605 38.23 41.74 -16.39
N ARG A 606 38.63 41.98 -15.14
CA ARG A 606 39.26 40.97 -14.31
C ARG A 606 38.26 40.36 -13.33
N CYS A 607 38.35 39.07 -13.19
CA CYS A 607 37.61 38.34 -12.21
C CYS A 607 38.59 37.72 -11.20
N THR A 608 38.35 37.97 -9.92
CA THR A 608 39.10 37.36 -8.83
C THR A 608 38.28 36.25 -8.21
N PHE A 609 38.83 35.06 -8.19
CA PHE A 609 38.16 33.86 -7.71
C PHE A 609 38.78 33.37 -6.40
N ALA A 610 37.93 32.89 -5.50
CA ALA A 610 38.35 32.04 -4.39
C ALA A 610 37.41 30.83 -4.35
N ASN A 611 37.92 29.66 -3.99
CA ASN A 611 37.21 28.42 -4.05
C ASN A 611 37.29 27.63 -2.73
N ALA A 612 36.18 27.23 -2.19
CA ALA A 612 36.06 26.41 -0.99
C ALA A 612 35.59 25.01 -1.37
N GLY A 613 36.43 24.22 -2.06
CA GLY A 613 36.17 22.83 -2.42
C GLY A 613 35.07 22.64 -3.48
N HIS A 614 34.68 23.68 -4.19
CA HIS A 614 33.66 23.63 -5.24
C HIS A 614 34.27 23.29 -6.61
N LEU A 615 33.41 22.88 -7.56
CA LEU A 615 33.84 22.57 -8.92
C LEU A 615 34.47 23.81 -9.59
N PRO A 616 35.49 23.64 -10.45
CA PRO A 616 36.12 24.76 -11.12
C PRO A 616 35.15 25.44 -12.13
N PRO A 617 35.12 26.78 -12.19
CA PRO A 617 34.36 27.50 -13.21
C PRO A 617 34.80 27.15 -14.62
N ALA A 618 33.85 27.14 -15.56
CA ALA A 618 34.17 26.99 -16.98
C ALA A 618 34.21 28.36 -17.69
N LEU A 619 35.18 28.54 -18.58
CA LEU A 619 35.34 29.74 -19.41
C LEU A 619 35.35 29.33 -20.86
N VAL A 620 34.62 30.07 -21.69
CA VAL A 620 34.66 29.96 -23.15
C VAL A 620 35.03 31.31 -23.71
N GLU A 621 36.22 31.43 -24.28
CA GLU A 621 36.61 32.61 -25.03
C GLU A 621 36.04 32.58 -26.46
N PRO A 622 35.81 33.76 -27.08
CA PRO A 622 35.30 33.79 -28.44
C PRO A 622 36.21 33.06 -29.44
N GLY A 623 35.67 31.97 -30.02
CA GLY A 623 36.39 31.16 -31.03
C GLY A 623 37.27 30.04 -30.44
N GLU A 624 37.33 29.90 -29.14
CA GLU A 624 38.07 28.86 -28.45
C GLU A 624 37.15 27.78 -27.87
N GLU A 625 37.72 26.65 -27.48
CA GLU A 625 37.00 25.59 -26.76
C GLU A 625 36.83 25.96 -25.28
N ALA A 626 35.75 25.44 -24.68
CA ALA A 626 35.51 25.61 -23.26
C ALA A 626 36.64 24.99 -22.42
N LEU A 627 37.17 25.76 -21.50
CA LEU A 627 38.21 25.33 -20.55
C LEU A 627 37.70 25.44 -19.09
N LEU A 628 38.15 24.59 -18.22
CA LEU A 628 37.98 24.73 -16.78
C LEU A 628 39.08 25.61 -16.23
N LEU A 629 38.71 26.66 -15.47
CA LEU A 629 39.71 27.56 -14.88
C LEU A 629 40.47 26.84 -13.77
N ASP A 630 41.80 27.02 -13.78
CA ASP A 630 42.65 26.50 -12.72
C ASP A 630 42.57 27.44 -11.48
N VAL A 631 41.48 27.27 -10.71
CA VAL A 631 41.25 27.96 -9.45
C VAL A 631 41.67 27.02 -8.32
N PRO A 632 42.65 27.41 -7.45
CA PRO A 632 43.10 26.53 -6.38
C PRO A 632 41.93 26.03 -5.52
N PRO A 633 41.69 24.72 -5.40
CA PRO A 633 40.63 24.21 -4.57
C PRO A 633 41.01 24.32 -3.10
N GLY A 634 40.28 25.11 -2.32
CA GLY A 634 40.37 25.13 -0.85
C GLY A 634 39.60 23.98 -0.21
N MET A 635 39.67 23.93 1.13
CA MET A 635 38.85 23.00 1.90
C MET A 635 37.38 23.48 1.86
N PRO A 636 36.38 22.55 1.86
CA PRO A 636 34.99 22.93 2.01
C PRO A 636 34.74 23.76 3.27
N LEU A 637 33.77 24.66 3.22
CA LEU A 637 33.30 25.45 4.36
C LEU A 637 32.84 24.54 5.50
N GLY A 638 33.17 24.92 6.73
CA GLY A 638 32.84 24.14 7.93
C GLY A 638 33.98 23.20 8.38
N VAL A 639 34.93 22.89 7.50
CA VAL A 639 36.09 22.04 7.85
C VAL A 639 37.14 22.82 8.65
N GLY A 640 37.40 24.06 8.25
CA GLY A 640 38.44 24.88 8.84
C GLY A 640 39.85 24.47 8.40
N GLY A 641 40.85 25.26 8.75
CA GLY A 641 42.26 24.87 8.64
C GLY A 641 43.13 25.90 7.92
N GLU A 642 43.15 25.90 6.61
CA GLU A 642 44.07 26.74 5.82
C GLU A 642 43.32 27.94 5.22
N PRO A 643 44.04 29.09 5.05
CA PRO A 643 43.45 30.24 4.37
C PRO A 643 43.20 29.92 2.90
N PHE A 644 42.10 30.46 2.35
CA PHE A 644 41.80 30.31 0.93
C PHE A 644 42.76 31.13 0.08
N GLU A 645 43.09 30.58 -1.09
CA GLU A 645 43.89 31.26 -2.07
C GLU A 645 43.02 31.98 -3.11
N GLU A 646 43.56 33.07 -3.67
CA GLU A 646 42.89 33.84 -4.72
C GLU A 646 43.65 33.73 -6.03
N VAL A 647 42.88 33.59 -7.12
CA VAL A 647 43.43 33.72 -8.46
C VAL A 647 42.68 34.82 -9.24
N GLN A 648 43.42 35.65 -9.94
CA GLN A 648 42.89 36.70 -10.77
C GLN A 648 43.04 36.34 -12.24
N VAL A 649 41.95 36.32 -12.98
CA VAL A 649 41.90 36.01 -14.42
C VAL A 649 41.35 37.20 -15.15
N GLU A 650 41.97 37.54 -16.32
CA GLU A 650 41.43 38.53 -17.25
C GLU A 650 40.46 37.84 -18.17
N LEU A 651 39.22 38.35 -18.25
CA LEU A 651 38.17 37.78 -19.06
C LEU A 651 37.99 38.63 -20.35
N PRO A 652 38.29 38.13 -21.53
CA PRO A 652 38.08 38.84 -22.80
C PRO A 652 36.62 39.17 -23.01
N GLU A 653 36.34 40.32 -23.68
CA GLU A 653 34.99 40.71 -24.05
C GLU A 653 34.36 39.65 -24.97
N GLY A 654 33.08 39.32 -24.71
CA GLY A 654 32.35 38.25 -25.41
C GLY A 654 32.57 36.86 -24.82
N SER A 655 33.50 36.69 -23.88
CA SER A 655 33.69 35.42 -23.20
C SER A 655 32.46 35.02 -22.34
N LEU A 656 32.21 33.71 -22.20
CA LEU A 656 31.18 33.13 -21.36
C LEU A 656 31.83 32.47 -20.16
N LEU A 657 31.50 32.94 -18.97
CA LEU A 657 31.86 32.32 -17.70
C LEU A 657 30.67 31.52 -17.16
N ALA A 658 30.86 30.25 -16.77
CA ALA A 658 29.82 29.41 -16.18
C ALA A 658 30.28 28.87 -14.81
N LEU A 659 29.43 29.06 -13.81
CA LEU A 659 29.53 28.49 -12.48
C LEU A 659 28.34 27.53 -12.31
N TYR A 660 28.60 26.35 -11.72
CA TYR A 660 27.58 25.28 -11.69
C TYR A 660 27.85 24.35 -10.50
N THR A 661 26.80 23.70 -10.04
CA THR A 661 26.87 22.65 -9.01
C THR A 661 27.06 21.27 -9.63
N ASP A 662 27.47 20.30 -8.80
CA ASP A 662 27.80 18.94 -9.25
C ASP A 662 26.61 18.19 -9.85
N GLY A 663 25.36 18.45 -9.39
CA GLY A 663 24.15 17.86 -9.98
C GLY A 663 23.98 18.10 -11.47
N LEU A 664 24.68 19.10 -12.05
CA LEU A 664 24.71 19.34 -13.50
C LEU A 664 25.56 18.31 -14.25
N VAL A 665 26.68 17.88 -13.67
CA VAL A 665 27.74 17.11 -14.33
C VAL A 665 27.95 15.73 -13.72
N GLU A 666 27.35 15.43 -12.56
CA GLU A 666 27.46 14.13 -11.90
C GLU A 666 26.08 13.50 -11.73
N SER A 667 25.97 12.22 -12.07
CA SER A 667 24.79 11.42 -11.80
C SER A 667 25.19 9.97 -11.55
N ARG A 668 24.25 9.12 -11.08
CA ARG A 668 24.52 7.69 -10.89
C ARG A 668 24.97 6.96 -12.16
N ASP A 669 24.49 7.43 -13.29
CA ASP A 669 24.74 6.80 -14.58
C ASP A 669 25.93 7.42 -15.34
N HIS A 670 26.38 8.62 -14.93
CA HIS A 670 27.47 9.35 -15.56
C HIS A 670 28.47 9.87 -14.50
N PRO A 671 29.71 9.36 -14.51
CA PRO A 671 30.75 9.83 -13.60
C PRO A 671 31.16 11.28 -13.94
N LEU A 672 31.64 12.01 -12.94
CA LEU A 672 32.02 13.43 -13.02
C LEU A 672 32.86 13.78 -14.25
N ASP A 673 33.87 12.96 -14.58
CA ASP A 673 34.77 13.22 -15.73
C ASP A 673 34.03 13.23 -17.08
N GLU A 674 33.09 12.33 -17.26
CA GLU A 674 32.26 12.25 -18.48
C GLU A 674 31.28 13.43 -18.55
N GLY A 675 30.67 13.78 -17.40
CA GLY A 675 29.75 14.93 -17.32
C GLY A 675 30.48 16.26 -17.58
N LEU A 676 31.67 16.46 -17.02
CA LEU A 676 32.50 17.65 -17.29
C LEU A 676 32.89 17.75 -18.78
N HIS A 677 33.22 16.61 -19.42
CA HIS A 677 33.50 16.60 -20.86
C HIS A 677 32.29 16.97 -21.69
N ALA A 678 31.11 16.40 -21.37
CA ALA A 678 29.85 16.71 -22.03
C ALA A 678 29.46 18.19 -21.84
N PHE A 679 29.63 18.73 -20.61
CA PHE A 679 29.37 20.13 -20.28
C PHE A 679 30.24 21.07 -21.11
N ARG A 680 31.54 20.82 -21.15
CA ARG A 680 32.47 21.62 -21.99
C ARG A 680 32.06 21.58 -23.46
N THR A 681 31.62 20.43 -23.95
CA THR A 681 31.20 20.28 -25.36
C THR A 681 29.90 21.05 -25.63
N ALA A 682 28.97 21.09 -24.69
CA ALA A 682 27.71 21.81 -24.79
C ALA A 682 27.88 23.35 -24.76
N LEU A 683 28.98 23.87 -24.21
CA LEU A 683 29.28 25.31 -24.10
C LEU A 683 29.89 25.92 -25.36
N THR A 684 30.05 25.22 -26.47
CA THR A 684 30.88 25.56 -27.63
C THR A 684 30.41 26.75 -28.50
N ASP A 685 29.27 27.38 -28.23
CA ASP A 685 28.81 28.52 -29.05
C ASP A 685 28.41 29.75 -28.22
N PRO A 686 29.36 30.60 -27.82
CA PRO A 686 29.08 31.78 -27.00
C PRO A 686 28.29 32.90 -27.74
N GLY A 687 28.02 32.75 -29.02
CA GLY A 687 27.34 33.77 -29.82
C GLY A 687 25.80 33.76 -29.75
N ARG A 688 25.19 32.75 -29.12
CA ARG A 688 23.73 32.62 -28.98
C ARG A 688 23.22 33.51 -27.83
N VAL A 689 21.90 33.72 -27.82
CA VAL A 689 21.23 34.33 -26.66
C VAL A 689 21.55 33.47 -25.43
N LEU A 690 21.92 34.11 -24.32
CA LEU A 690 22.46 33.41 -23.15
C LEU A 690 21.46 32.42 -22.56
N GLU A 691 20.18 32.77 -22.55
CA GLU A 691 19.08 31.89 -22.12
C GLU A 691 19.02 30.57 -22.96
N ASP A 692 19.20 30.71 -24.29
CA ASP A 692 19.21 29.54 -25.20
C ASP A 692 20.43 28.65 -24.94
N VAL A 693 21.56 29.23 -24.52
CA VAL A 693 22.78 28.47 -24.13
C VAL A 693 22.52 27.69 -22.86
N CYS A 694 21.91 28.31 -21.86
CA CYS A 694 21.52 27.61 -20.63
C CYS A 694 20.59 26.41 -20.92
N ASP A 695 19.55 26.65 -21.70
CA ASP A 695 18.58 25.60 -22.06
C ASP A 695 19.22 24.49 -22.91
N HIS A 696 20.15 24.86 -23.81
CA HIS A 696 20.90 23.87 -24.57
C HIS A 696 21.78 22.98 -23.71
N VAL A 697 22.50 23.55 -22.74
CA VAL A 697 23.35 22.81 -21.79
C VAL A 697 22.51 21.83 -20.96
N LEU A 698 21.42 22.31 -20.38
CA LEU A 698 20.52 21.46 -19.60
C LEU A 698 19.91 20.31 -20.39
N ASN A 699 19.53 20.56 -21.65
CA ASN A 699 18.98 19.51 -22.52
C ASN A 699 20.05 18.51 -23.00
N SER A 700 21.30 18.96 -23.18
CA SER A 700 22.41 18.13 -23.67
C SER A 700 22.93 17.16 -22.60
N LEU A 701 22.79 17.51 -21.33
CA LEU A 701 23.26 16.73 -20.18
C LEU A 701 22.18 15.80 -19.58
N ASP A 702 21.01 15.74 -20.22
CA ASP A 702 19.85 14.91 -19.75
C ASP A 702 19.49 15.08 -18.27
N THR A 703 19.44 16.32 -17.84
CA THR A 703 19.18 16.70 -16.45
C THR A 703 17.75 16.37 -15.95
N ARG A 704 16.88 15.85 -16.82
CA ARG A 704 15.46 15.58 -16.50
C ARG A 704 15.24 14.48 -15.49
N HIS A 705 16.25 13.65 -15.26
CA HIS A 705 16.22 12.52 -14.33
C HIS A 705 17.23 12.68 -13.20
N GLY A 706 17.81 13.88 -13.02
CA GLY A 706 18.80 14.20 -11.98
C GLY A 706 18.24 13.95 -10.58
N GLU A 707 19.02 13.23 -9.76
CA GLU A 707 18.65 12.97 -8.36
C GLU A 707 19.01 14.15 -7.46
N ASP A 708 19.92 15.03 -7.90
CA ASP A 708 20.38 16.21 -7.18
C ASP A 708 19.89 17.52 -7.76
N ASP A 709 19.97 18.58 -6.95
CA ASP A 709 19.65 19.92 -7.39
C ASP A 709 20.70 20.42 -8.38
N ILE A 710 20.32 21.32 -9.24
CA ILE A 710 21.20 21.94 -10.23
C ILE A 710 21.08 23.45 -10.11
N ALA A 711 22.18 24.10 -9.78
CA ALA A 711 22.34 25.52 -9.91
C ALA A 711 23.33 25.83 -11.03
N LEU A 712 22.89 26.63 -12.00
CA LEU A 712 23.72 27.08 -13.14
C LEU A 712 23.64 28.58 -13.25
N LEU A 713 24.77 29.24 -13.17
CA LEU A 713 24.94 30.67 -13.36
C LEU A 713 25.88 30.91 -14.52
N MET A 714 25.38 31.53 -15.57
CA MET A 714 26.19 31.94 -16.73
C MET A 714 26.30 33.44 -16.83
N ALA A 715 27.46 33.93 -17.12
CA ALA A 715 27.72 35.35 -17.32
C ALA A 715 28.52 35.59 -18.59
N ARG A 716 27.98 36.40 -19.50
CA ARG A 716 28.71 36.87 -20.69
C ARG A 716 29.36 38.18 -20.41
N ILE A 717 30.65 38.22 -20.66
CA ILE A 717 31.50 39.39 -20.38
C ILE A 717 31.29 40.46 -21.45
N GLN A 718 30.81 41.63 -21.05
CA GLN A 718 30.68 42.81 -21.93
C GLN A 718 31.66 43.91 -21.55
N GLY A 719 31.93 44.07 -20.25
CA GLY A 719 32.71 45.20 -19.75
C GLY A 719 31.93 46.53 -19.78
N LEU A 720 32.46 47.52 -19.14
CA LEU A 720 31.95 48.88 -19.31
C LEU A 720 32.51 49.52 -20.56
N PRO A 721 31.71 50.19 -21.40
CA PRO A 721 32.16 50.93 -22.58
C PRO A 721 33.21 52.00 -22.17
N ALA A 722 34.23 52.19 -22.98
CA ALA A 722 35.31 53.16 -22.68
C ALA A 722 34.80 54.58 -22.46
N GLU A 723 33.70 54.95 -23.13
CA GLU A 723 33.03 56.24 -22.97
C GLU A 723 32.28 56.40 -21.64
N ALA A 724 32.01 55.30 -20.94
CA ALA A 724 31.39 55.28 -19.59
C ALA A 724 32.42 55.36 -18.48
N VAL A 725 33.71 55.40 -18.77
CA VAL A 725 34.82 55.39 -17.82
C VAL A 725 35.71 56.62 -17.98
N GLY A 726 35.86 57.40 -16.89
CA GLY A 726 36.91 58.40 -16.74
C GLY A 726 37.95 57.89 -15.76
N ASP A 727 39.23 57.81 -16.20
CA ASP A 727 40.34 57.25 -15.37
C ASP A 727 41.57 58.08 -15.51
N TRP A 728 42.03 58.69 -14.36
CA TRP A 728 43.16 59.62 -14.39
C TRP A 728 44.11 59.32 -13.22
N ARG A 729 45.39 59.47 -13.52
CA ARG A 729 46.46 59.47 -12.51
C ARG A 729 46.80 60.91 -12.15
N LEU A 730 46.84 61.18 -10.88
CA LEU A 730 47.11 62.50 -10.28
C LEU A 730 48.37 62.41 -9.49
N PRO A 731 49.31 63.35 -9.70
CA PRO A 731 50.52 63.44 -8.86
C PRO A 731 50.12 63.85 -7.44
N ARG A 732 50.88 63.42 -6.46
CA ARG A 732 50.61 63.77 -5.07
C ARG A 732 51.10 65.21 -4.76
N GLU A 733 50.35 66.17 -5.26
CA GLU A 733 50.59 67.63 -5.12
C GLU A 733 49.25 68.34 -4.78
N PRO A 734 49.32 69.51 -4.04
CA PRO A 734 48.10 70.23 -3.64
C PRO A 734 47.27 70.69 -4.86
N ARG A 735 47.90 70.99 -6.01
CA ARG A 735 47.19 71.39 -7.23
C ARG A 735 46.35 70.25 -7.87
N SER A 736 46.62 68.99 -7.46
CA SER A 736 45.88 67.82 -7.93
C SER A 736 44.37 67.88 -7.57
N VAL A 737 43.97 68.54 -6.48
CA VAL A 737 42.59 68.77 -6.12
C VAL A 737 41.84 69.63 -7.18
N GLY A 738 42.54 70.74 -7.61
CA GLY A 738 42.03 71.60 -8.70
C GLY A 738 41.92 70.81 -10.03
N ARG A 739 42.95 70.07 -10.34
CA ARG A 739 42.98 69.21 -11.55
C ARG A 739 41.89 68.14 -11.51
N ALA A 740 41.63 67.51 -10.39
CA ALA A 740 40.60 66.55 -10.19
C ALA A 740 39.22 67.14 -10.50
N ARG A 741 38.92 68.33 -10.02
CA ARG A 741 37.67 69.08 -10.32
C ARG A 741 37.50 69.36 -11.82
N GLU A 742 38.57 69.87 -12.47
CA GLU A 742 38.54 70.17 -13.90
C GLU A 742 38.22 68.91 -14.74
N LEU A 743 38.87 67.79 -14.43
CA LEU A 743 38.66 66.49 -15.12
C LEU A 743 37.27 65.95 -14.87
N THR A 744 36.81 66.01 -13.60
CA THR A 744 35.46 65.62 -13.20
C THR A 744 34.38 66.42 -13.94
N ARG A 745 34.53 67.79 -13.92
CA ARG A 745 33.58 68.68 -14.64
C ARG A 745 33.56 68.38 -16.14
N ALA A 746 34.70 68.22 -16.75
CA ALA A 746 34.77 67.92 -18.19
C ALA A 746 34.10 66.57 -18.51
N GLN A 747 34.30 65.58 -17.69
CA GLN A 747 33.69 64.28 -17.88
C GLN A 747 32.17 64.25 -17.66
N LEU A 748 31.69 64.93 -16.61
CA LEU A 748 30.25 65.02 -16.34
C LEU A 748 29.52 65.79 -17.42
N VAL A 749 30.11 66.89 -17.94
CA VAL A 749 29.56 67.61 -19.10
C VAL A 749 29.52 66.73 -20.33
N ALA A 750 30.58 65.96 -20.61
CA ALA A 750 30.59 64.98 -21.69
C ALA A 750 29.53 63.85 -21.58
N TRP A 751 29.05 63.64 -20.37
CA TRP A 751 28.03 62.66 -20.08
C TRP A 751 26.63 63.25 -19.96
N ASP A 752 26.41 64.54 -20.17
CA ASP A 752 25.15 65.31 -20.00
C ASP A 752 24.63 65.26 -18.55
N LEU A 753 25.57 65.32 -17.58
CA LEU A 753 25.29 65.21 -16.15
C LEU A 753 25.61 66.54 -15.43
N GLU A 754 25.40 67.70 -16.06
CA GLU A 754 25.69 69.01 -15.49
C GLU A 754 25.00 69.24 -14.15
N ALA A 755 23.85 68.67 -13.91
CA ALA A 755 23.12 68.76 -12.64
C ALA A 755 23.90 68.20 -11.44
N LEU A 756 24.82 67.27 -11.67
CA LEU A 756 25.61 66.62 -10.62
C LEU A 756 26.97 67.31 -10.42
N VAL A 757 27.40 68.22 -11.29
CA VAL A 757 28.77 68.81 -11.32
C VAL A 757 29.15 69.41 -9.98
N ASP A 758 28.35 70.28 -9.42
CA ASP A 758 28.69 71.00 -8.14
C ASP A 758 28.82 70.03 -6.95
N THR A 759 27.93 69.00 -6.90
CA THR A 759 27.97 67.96 -5.84
C THR A 759 29.21 67.04 -6.01
N VAL A 760 29.44 66.57 -7.22
CA VAL A 760 30.55 65.61 -7.50
C VAL A 760 31.91 66.33 -7.32
N GLU A 761 32.06 67.59 -7.77
CA GLU A 761 33.28 68.38 -7.56
C GLU A 761 33.60 68.53 -6.08
N LEU A 762 32.56 68.83 -5.26
CA LEU A 762 32.74 68.93 -3.84
C LEU A 762 33.22 67.61 -3.24
N LEU A 763 32.55 66.53 -3.52
CA LEU A 763 32.89 65.21 -3.01
C LEU A 763 34.23 64.70 -3.47
N VAL A 764 34.58 64.86 -4.76
CA VAL A 764 35.91 64.56 -5.32
C VAL A 764 37.00 65.36 -4.65
N SER A 765 36.75 66.70 -4.40
CA SER A 765 37.71 67.51 -3.70
C SER A 765 38.02 67.00 -2.29
N GLU A 766 37.01 66.53 -1.56
CA GLU A 766 37.18 65.94 -0.23
C GLU A 766 37.94 64.62 -0.30
N LEU A 767 37.61 63.71 -1.22
CA LEU A 767 38.30 62.43 -1.33
C LEU A 767 39.76 62.58 -1.77
N VAL A 768 40.02 63.41 -2.79
CA VAL A 768 41.41 63.69 -3.23
C VAL A 768 42.22 64.40 -2.16
N THR A 769 41.63 65.35 -1.38
CA THR A 769 42.28 65.93 -0.26
C THR A 769 42.62 64.94 0.83
N ASN A 770 41.74 64.03 1.10
CA ASN A 770 42.03 62.95 2.05
C ASN A 770 43.12 62.01 1.56
N ALA A 771 43.17 61.66 0.28
CA ALA A 771 44.26 60.93 -0.31
C ALA A 771 45.59 61.64 -0.24
N LEU A 772 45.60 62.94 -0.43
CA LEU A 772 46.82 63.78 -0.27
C LEU A 772 47.30 63.86 1.17
N ARG A 773 46.37 63.96 2.13
CA ARG A 773 46.73 64.11 3.58
C ARG A 773 47.14 62.81 4.24
N TYR A 774 46.39 61.78 3.96
CA TYR A 774 46.45 60.49 4.69
C TYR A 774 46.85 59.28 3.85
N GLY A 775 46.93 59.48 2.50
CA GLY A 775 47.33 58.44 1.57
C GLY A 775 48.83 58.45 1.31
N GLU A 776 49.29 57.50 0.46
CA GLU A 776 50.69 57.41 0.03
C GLU A 776 50.71 57.20 -1.49
N GLY A 777 51.87 57.51 -2.10
CA GLY A 777 52.11 57.24 -3.51
C GLY A 777 51.30 58.13 -4.49
N GLU A 778 51.01 57.65 -5.66
CA GLU A 778 50.23 58.28 -6.69
C GLU A 778 48.73 58.19 -6.36
N ILE A 779 47.94 59.16 -6.75
CA ILE A 779 46.47 59.12 -6.60
C ILE A 779 45.83 58.78 -7.97
N ARG A 780 44.90 57.87 -7.98
CA ARG A 780 44.10 57.53 -9.17
C ARG A 780 42.65 57.96 -8.91
N LEU A 781 42.12 58.78 -9.77
CA LEU A 781 40.75 59.20 -9.78
C LEU A 781 39.99 58.46 -10.90
N ARG A 782 38.86 57.84 -10.56
CA ARG A 782 38.06 57.12 -11.54
C ARG A 782 36.61 57.59 -11.38
N LEU A 783 35.95 57.83 -12.49
CA LEU A 783 34.50 58.06 -12.59
C LEU A 783 33.90 56.96 -13.46
N LEU A 784 32.80 56.38 -13.01
CA LEU A 784 32.08 55.31 -13.72
C LEU A 784 30.63 55.70 -13.86
N ARG A 785 30.10 55.58 -15.07
CA ARG A 785 28.66 55.80 -15.35
C ARG A 785 28.04 54.56 -15.88
N ASP A 786 27.05 54.07 -15.19
CA ASP A 786 26.15 52.98 -15.62
C ASP A 786 24.76 53.32 -15.11
N ARG A 787 24.15 52.59 -14.23
CA ARG A 787 22.86 52.87 -13.55
C ARG A 787 23.00 53.98 -12.52
N THR A 788 24.19 54.13 -11.97
CA THR A 788 24.55 55.19 -11.05
C THR A 788 25.87 55.83 -11.47
N LEU A 789 26.21 56.97 -10.88
CA LEU A 789 27.51 57.57 -11.02
C LEU A 789 28.38 57.18 -9.82
N VAL A 790 29.47 56.46 -10.08
CA VAL A 790 30.42 56.08 -9.05
C VAL A 790 31.72 56.88 -9.23
N CYS A 791 32.22 57.38 -8.12
CA CYS A 791 33.53 58.01 -8.06
C CYS A 791 34.45 57.21 -7.12
N GLU A 792 35.61 56.79 -7.60
CA GLU A 792 36.65 56.11 -6.84
C GLU A 792 37.92 56.93 -6.78
N VAL A 793 38.51 57.02 -5.59
CA VAL A 793 39.85 57.62 -5.38
C VAL A 793 40.74 56.60 -4.71
N TRP A 794 41.76 56.14 -5.44
CA TRP A 794 42.73 55.20 -4.95
C TRP A 794 44.03 55.86 -4.56
N ASP A 795 44.64 55.39 -3.45
CA ASP A 795 46.01 55.77 -3.00
C ASP A 795 46.73 54.57 -2.39
N ALA A 796 48.04 54.60 -2.35
CA ALA A 796 48.86 53.51 -1.85
C ALA A 796 48.94 53.40 -0.29
N GLY A 797 48.21 54.23 0.45
CA GLY A 797 48.23 54.18 1.92
C GLY A 797 47.25 53.08 2.43
N LEU A 798 47.73 52.34 3.44
CA LEU A 798 47.00 51.19 3.99
C LEU A 798 46.00 51.56 5.09
N VAL A 799 46.04 52.82 5.58
CA VAL A 799 45.17 53.24 6.68
C VAL A 799 43.77 53.55 6.16
N GLN A 800 42.80 52.80 6.63
CA GLN A 800 41.39 53.02 6.28
C GLN A 800 40.83 54.29 6.91
N PRO A 801 40.03 55.07 6.17
CA PRO A 801 39.37 56.25 6.71
C PRO A 801 38.32 55.83 7.73
N ARG A 802 38.31 56.49 8.91
CA ARG A 802 37.31 56.25 9.95
C ARG A 802 36.40 57.45 10.12
N ARG A 803 35.11 57.26 10.22
CA ARG A 803 34.13 58.29 10.62
C ARG A 803 34.52 58.79 12.01
N ARG A 804 34.97 60.02 12.14
CA ARG A 804 35.08 60.71 13.43
C ARG A 804 33.91 61.69 13.54
N ARG A 805 33.17 61.72 14.64
CA ARG A 805 32.31 62.82 14.96
C ARG A 805 33.22 64.05 15.20
N ALA A 806 33.26 64.97 14.20
CA ALA A 806 33.92 66.28 14.39
C ALA A 806 33.15 67.10 15.40
N ARG A 807 33.80 67.67 16.35
CA ARG A 807 33.18 68.75 17.20
C ARG A 807 33.10 70.00 16.36
N ASP A 808 32.09 70.86 16.63
CA ASP A 808 31.83 72.10 15.89
C ASP A 808 33.03 73.07 15.74
N THR A 809 34.13 72.87 16.52
CA THR A 809 35.38 73.63 16.53
C THR A 809 36.49 73.02 15.69
N ASP A 810 36.32 71.77 15.11
CA ASP A 810 37.42 71.13 14.37
C ASP A 810 37.39 71.58 12.91
N GLU A 811 38.50 72.26 12.46
CA GLU A 811 38.70 72.59 11.01
C GLU A 811 38.97 71.36 10.11
N GLY A 812 39.12 70.17 10.67
CA GLY A 812 39.38 68.94 9.98
C GLY A 812 38.45 67.84 10.39
N GLY A 813 37.96 67.04 9.41
CA GLY A 813 37.13 65.79 9.64
C GLY A 813 35.69 65.89 9.17
N ARG A 814 35.25 67.01 8.56
CA ARG A 814 33.90 67.17 7.96
C ARG A 814 33.77 66.56 6.58
N GLY A 815 34.89 66.29 5.89
CA GLY A 815 34.87 65.80 4.49
C GLY A 815 34.10 64.48 4.29
N LEU A 816 34.40 63.47 5.06
CA LEU A 816 33.70 62.18 4.99
C LEU A 816 32.26 62.23 5.52
N GLN A 817 31.93 63.17 6.35
CA GLN A 817 30.57 63.42 6.80
C GLN A 817 29.74 64.07 5.68
N LEU A 818 30.35 64.99 4.90
CA LEU A 818 29.74 65.54 3.68
C LEU A 818 29.51 64.48 2.62
N VAL A 819 30.51 63.59 2.42
CA VAL A 819 30.37 62.47 1.50
C VAL A 819 29.17 61.60 1.90
N GLY A 820 29.02 61.28 3.20
CA GLY A 820 27.94 60.46 3.69
C GLY A 820 26.57 61.14 3.69
N LEU A 821 26.51 62.48 3.60
CA LEU A 821 25.24 63.21 3.55
C LEU A 821 24.76 63.45 2.10
N LEU A 822 25.65 63.56 1.16
CA LEU A 822 25.36 63.96 -0.22
C LEU A 822 25.38 62.80 -1.20
N SER A 823 25.94 61.64 -0.82
CA SER A 823 25.95 60.46 -1.65
C SER A 823 24.86 59.48 -1.27
N ALA A 824 24.39 58.68 -2.23
CA ALA A 824 23.50 57.54 -2.01
C ALA A 824 24.22 56.41 -1.23
N GLY A 825 25.48 56.19 -1.52
CA GLY A 825 26.36 55.26 -0.85
C GLY A 825 27.80 55.76 -0.82
N TRP A 826 28.61 55.37 0.17
CA TRP A 826 30.02 55.58 0.20
C TRP A 826 30.74 54.55 1.04
N GLY A 827 31.98 54.30 0.75
CA GLY A 827 32.78 53.34 1.49
C GLY A 827 34.27 53.42 1.22
N SER A 828 34.99 52.47 1.79
CA SER A 828 36.41 52.29 1.50
C SER A 828 36.76 50.81 1.49
N ARG A 829 37.51 50.40 0.49
CA ARG A 829 38.03 49.02 0.38
C ARG A 829 39.57 48.99 0.45
N ARG A 830 40.09 47.89 0.93
CA ARG A 830 41.51 47.60 0.83
C ARG A 830 41.80 47.00 -0.54
N THR A 831 42.96 47.30 -1.05
CA THR A 831 43.51 46.66 -2.24
C THR A 831 44.90 46.14 -1.88
N PRO A 832 45.49 45.15 -2.58
CA PRO A 832 46.81 44.60 -2.28
C PRO A 832 47.93 45.68 -2.22
N ARG A 833 47.70 46.88 -2.81
CA ARG A 833 48.73 47.94 -2.94
C ARG A 833 48.24 49.27 -2.40
N GLY A 834 47.16 49.33 -1.60
CA GLY A 834 46.65 50.60 -1.08
C GLY A 834 45.19 50.46 -0.66
N LYS A 835 44.43 51.52 -0.87
CA LYS A 835 42.98 51.58 -0.60
C LYS A 835 42.26 52.41 -1.66
N THR A 836 40.99 52.08 -1.87
CA THR A 836 40.05 52.89 -2.66
C THR A 836 39.01 53.49 -1.72
N VAL A 837 38.75 54.77 -1.83
CA VAL A 837 37.59 55.41 -1.18
C VAL A 837 36.64 55.82 -2.30
N TRP A 838 35.38 55.47 -2.16
CA TRP A 838 34.38 55.65 -3.21
C TRP A 838 33.10 56.31 -2.68
N PHE A 839 32.35 56.96 -3.56
CA PHE A 839 30.98 57.36 -3.36
C PHE A 839 30.13 57.09 -4.60
N GLU A 840 28.83 56.98 -4.42
CA GLU A 840 27.85 56.71 -5.45
C GLU A 840 26.72 57.74 -5.41
N LEU A 841 26.23 58.13 -6.59
CA LEU A 841 25.13 59.08 -6.79
C LEU A 841 24.13 58.51 -7.80
N GLY A 842 22.82 58.70 -7.56
CA GLY A 842 21.78 58.43 -8.55
C GLY A 842 21.87 59.35 -9.76
N LEU A 843 21.61 58.84 -10.96
CA LEU A 843 21.49 59.65 -12.17
C LEU A 843 20.19 60.47 -12.23
N PRO A 844 20.18 61.70 -12.82
CA PRO A 844 19.01 62.57 -12.84
C PRO A 844 17.79 62.03 -13.57
N ASP A 845 17.91 61.08 -14.46
CA ASP A 845 16.84 60.48 -15.25
C ASP A 845 16.19 59.24 -14.65
N GLY A 846 16.69 58.72 -13.50
CA GLY A 846 16.03 57.73 -12.68
C GLY A 846 14.97 58.44 -11.84
N GLU A 847 13.74 57.98 -11.84
CA GLU A 847 12.71 58.44 -10.91
C GLU A 847 13.33 58.61 -9.51
N PRO A 848 13.16 59.75 -8.83
CA PRO A 848 13.72 59.91 -7.48
C PRO A 848 13.05 58.82 -6.60
N SER A 849 13.83 57.84 -6.23
CA SER A 849 13.40 56.94 -5.17
C SER A 849 13.26 57.83 -3.93
N GLU A 850 12.02 58.22 -3.59
CA GLU A 850 11.73 58.83 -2.31
C GLU A 850 12.37 57.96 -1.24
N PRO A 851 13.22 58.49 -0.35
CA PRO A 851 13.81 57.70 0.70
C PRO A 851 12.67 57.02 1.47
N THR A 852 12.68 55.69 1.49
CA THR A 852 11.69 54.96 2.26
C THR A 852 11.73 55.40 3.71
N VAL A 853 10.58 55.42 4.37
CA VAL A 853 10.45 55.79 5.80
C VAL A 853 11.45 55.08 6.69
N ASP A 854 11.86 53.86 6.32
CA ASP A 854 12.92 53.08 7.01
C ASP A 854 14.32 53.66 6.83
N GLN A 855 14.65 54.26 5.70
CA GLN A 855 15.91 54.97 5.50
C GLN A 855 15.94 56.30 6.29
N LEU A 856 14.83 56.95 6.44
CA LEU A 856 14.69 58.14 7.27
C LEU A 856 14.75 57.79 8.77
N LEU A 857 14.17 56.70 9.20
CA LEU A 857 14.23 56.22 10.59
C LEU A 857 15.63 55.71 11.00
N SER A 858 16.47 55.30 10.09
CA SER A 858 17.86 54.91 10.37
C SER A 858 18.81 56.07 10.55
N MET A 859 18.35 57.29 10.28
CA MET A 859 19.11 58.57 10.44
C MET A 859 18.93 59.23 11.82
N PHE A 860 18.04 58.74 12.67
CA PHE A 860 17.82 59.14 14.05
C PHE A 860 18.21 57.99 15.02
#